data_ad05b0860f125f05dac21e1c982d24ad
#
_entry.id   ad05b0860f125f05dac21e1c982d24ad
#
_cell.length_a   1.000
_cell.length_b   1.000
_cell.length_c   1.000
_cell.angle_alpha   90.00
_cell.angle_beta   90.00
_cell.angle_gamma   90.00
#
_symmetry.space_group_name_H-M   'P 1'
#
loop_
_entity.id
_entity.type
_entity.pdbx_description
1 polymer ?
#
loop_
_entity_poly.entity_id
_entity_poly.type
_entity_poly.pdbx_seq_one_letter_code
_entity_poly.pdbx_strand_id
1 'polypeptide(L)'
;LLAKLALAGDKASVLPELARGAESSAISGPTPSRPGNNRLNTEGFGIGHKREMCRFMQPAGQHGIFAGPFLSGFCMNKLLLLSFVALPALAQKKAPTLARPKLVVGIVVDQMRYDYLYRYWDKFGKGGFKRLMGEGFSYESCHYNYVPTYTGPGHTSVYTGTTPSTHGIVGNNWYERETGRTTYVTDDKSVQAVGGTAAAGQMSPRHNLTTTITDELRLATNFQSKVIGVCIKDRGSILPAGHAANAAYWYDGSNGGFITSTFYAQALPDWVAKFNAAGHAAEYLSQPWNTLLPIGQYIESTPDDVPWEAAFRGETKPVFPHDLPALSATPPAAVKANEKASGEKQPAAPTRNLDLIRSTPFGNSLTTDFALETLRQEQMGQRGQTDFLALSFSSTDYVGHQFGTAAIETEDTYLRLDRDLARLLDAIDKQVGKGQALVFLTADHAADQAAGFLEAHRLPGGGLGVTPLRDSVQRALVRLHGPGQWILDFENQQVYLNRDLLTQKKLELAKVQNEVAEILRQQPHIAQAISATDLQRNAWPVGLSMYQANGFYAPRSGDVLFVMSPGWLEAYSYPVVKGTTHGASWAYDTHVPLLWWGWHVKHGESAEEVKIVDIAPTVARYLHIQEPSGCSGVPLQEVLR
;
A
#
# COMPACT_ATOMS: atom_id res chain seq x y z
N LEU A 1 -52.71 -19.86 -10.61
CA LEU A 1 -54.08 -19.43 -10.89
C LEU A 1 -54.02 -17.91 -11.12
N LEU A 2 -53.93 -17.47 -12.39
CA LEU A 2 -55.00 -16.92 -13.23
C LEU A 2 -55.69 -15.74 -12.52
N ALA A 3 -55.48 -14.55 -12.98
CA ALA A 3 -55.91 -13.85 -14.20
C ALA A 3 -57.00 -12.85 -13.93
N LYS A 4 -56.77 -11.64 -14.51
CA LYS A 4 -57.77 -10.69 -15.08
C LYS A 4 -58.56 -9.73 -14.19
N LEU A 5 -58.40 -8.46 -14.49
CA LEU A 5 -59.29 -7.52 -15.23
C LEU A 5 -58.72 -6.11 -15.00
N ALA A 6 -58.27 -5.33 -15.91
CA ALA A 6 -58.73 -4.66 -17.12
C ALA A 6 -59.87 -3.63 -16.93
N LEU A 7 -59.61 -2.43 -17.53
CA LEU A 7 -60.49 -1.38 -18.03
C LEU A 7 -60.83 -0.23 -17.07
N ALA A 8 -60.53 0.94 -17.41
CA ALA A 8 -60.85 1.99 -18.33
C ALA A 8 -60.93 3.28 -17.50
N GLY A 9 -60.60 4.40 -17.88
CA GLY A 9 -60.68 5.20 -19.05
C GLY A 9 -60.55 6.69 -18.69
N ASP A 10 -59.89 7.34 -19.50
CA ASP A 10 -60.24 8.53 -20.26
C ASP A 10 -60.14 9.97 -19.70
N LYS A 11 -59.39 10.77 -20.51
CA LYS A 11 -59.56 12.20 -20.88
C LYS A 11 -59.02 13.25 -19.89
N ALA A 12 -58.18 14.05 -20.28
CA ALA A 12 -57.87 14.96 -21.39
C ALA A 12 -57.57 16.37 -20.88
N SER A 13 -56.50 16.93 -21.44
CA SER A 13 -56.28 18.31 -21.84
C SER A 13 -56.32 19.44 -20.79
N VAL A 14 -55.27 20.24 -20.75
CA VAL A 14 -55.21 21.63 -21.26
C VAL A 14 -53.82 22.23 -21.00
N LEU A 15 -53.09 22.54 -22.07
CA LEU A 15 -52.11 23.64 -22.13
C LEU A 15 -52.89 24.95 -22.33
N PRO A 16 -52.33 26.10 -21.94
CA PRO A 16 -51.77 26.93 -23.00
C PRO A 16 -50.43 27.66 -22.66
N GLU A 17 -49.77 27.90 -23.77
CA GLU A 17 -48.72 28.89 -24.05
C GLU A 17 -48.92 30.25 -23.38
N LEU A 18 -47.79 30.89 -23.08
CA LEU A 18 -47.59 32.30 -23.47
C LEU A 18 -46.09 32.59 -23.62
N ALA A 19 -45.79 33.01 -24.83
CA ALA A 19 -44.49 33.46 -25.31
C ALA A 19 -44.30 34.97 -25.09
N ARG A 20 -43.01 35.36 -25.26
CA ARG A 20 -42.47 36.67 -25.68
C ARG A 20 -41.99 37.63 -24.61
N GLY A 21 -40.77 38.08 -24.86
CA GLY A 21 -40.15 39.30 -24.41
C GLY A 21 -38.64 39.26 -24.58
N ALA A 22 -38.22 39.61 -25.79
CA ALA A 22 -36.82 39.91 -26.13
C ALA A 22 -36.41 41.23 -25.50
N GLU A 23 -35.14 41.39 -25.13
CA GLU A 23 -34.35 42.51 -25.64
C GLU A 23 -32.86 42.34 -25.33
N SER A 24 -32.11 42.65 -26.33
CA SER A 24 -30.67 42.68 -26.51
C SER A 24 -30.01 43.83 -25.75
N SER A 25 -28.81 43.61 -25.22
CA SER A 25 -27.79 44.67 -25.25
C SER A 25 -26.42 44.07 -25.46
N ALA A 26 -25.90 44.32 -26.64
CA ALA A 26 -24.53 44.11 -27.04
C ALA A 26 -23.61 45.15 -26.36
N ILE A 27 -22.50 44.71 -25.78
CA ILE A 27 -21.32 45.56 -25.55
C ILE A 27 -20.15 44.91 -26.20
N SER A 28 -19.65 45.57 -27.23
CA SER A 28 -18.46 45.38 -27.99
C SER A 28 -17.20 45.75 -27.16
N GLY A 29 -16.16 44.99 -27.30
CA GLY A 29 -14.87 45.42 -26.85
C GLY A 29 -13.76 44.52 -27.34
N PRO A 30 -12.51 44.97 -27.48
CA PRO A 30 -11.78 44.87 -28.75
C PRO A 30 -10.79 43.70 -28.78
N THR A 31 -10.54 43.23 -30.01
CA THR A 31 -9.45 42.34 -30.41
C THR A 31 -8.07 43.02 -30.26
N PRO A 32 -7.03 42.34 -29.82
CA PRO A 32 -5.68 42.79 -30.11
C PRO A 32 -5.06 42.05 -31.30
N SER A 33 -4.47 42.86 -32.13
CA SER A 33 -3.71 42.67 -33.33
C SER A 33 -2.41 41.85 -33.10
N ARG A 34 -2.07 41.04 -34.12
CA ARG A 34 -0.69 40.51 -34.31
C ARG A 34 0.29 41.63 -34.67
N PRO A 35 1.54 41.45 -34.30
CA PRO A 35 2.68 41.80 -35.15
C PRO A 35 3.57 40.57 -35.35
N GLY A 36 4.07 40.21 -36.49
CA GLY A 36 4.98 40.97 -37.33
C GLY A 36 6.32 40.24 -37.30
N ASN A 37 6.63 39.48 -38.40
CA ASN A 37 7.92 38.86 -38.68
C ASN A 37 9.07 39.84 -38.51
N ASN A 38 10.18 39.41 -37.88
CA ASN A 38 11.50 39.89 -38.23
C ASN A 38 12.49 38.71 -38.28
N ARG A 39 12.94 38.46 -39.52
CA ARG A 39 14.20 37.74 -39.81
C ARG A 39 15.35 38.70 -39.47
N LEU A 40 16.40 38.18 -38.88
CA LEU A 40 17.79 38.54 -39.24
C LEU A 40 18.78 37.65 -38.46
N ASN A 41 19.52 36.97 -39.24
CA ASN A 41 20.97 36.81 -39.44
C ASN A 41 21.68 35.74 -38.59
N THR A 42 22.10 34.78 -39.37
CA THR A 42 23.21 33.87 -39.22
C THR A 42 24.54 34.58 -38.94
N GLU A 43 25.27 34.18 -37.91
CA GLU A 43 26.73 34.11 -37.96
C GLU A 43 27.21 32.86 -37.22
N GLY A 44 27.98 32.07 -37.95
CA GLY A 44 28.55 30.83 -37.49
C GLY A 44 29.88 31.04 -36.79
N PHE A 45 30.15 30.22 -35.81
CA PHE A 45 31.51 29.89 -35.39
C PHE A 45 31.61 28.37 -35.23
N GLY A 46 32.36 27.78 -36.17
CA GLY A 46 32.81 26.41 -36.07
C GLY A 46 34.17 26.34 -35.36
N ILE A 47 34.29 25.40 -34.44
CA ILE A 47 35.57 24.81 -33.99
C ILE A 47 35.21 23.39 -33.59
N GLY A 48 35.55 22.35 -34.29
CA GLY A 48 36.84 21.74 -34.39
C GLY A 48 36.82 20.43 -33.60
N HIS A 49 36.55 19.30 -34.31
CA HIS A 49 36.73 17.93 -33.84
C HIS A 49 38.13 17.67 -33.27
N LYS A 50 38.24 17.01 -32.12
CA LYS A 50 39.27 15.99 -31.92
C LYS A 50 38.67 14.80 -31.13
N ARG A 51 38.55 13.70 -31.84
CA ARG A 51 38.48 12.35 -31.30
C ARG A 51 39.88 11.98 -30.86
N GLU A 52 40.04 11.53 -29.62
CA GLU A 52 41.14 10.67 -29.25
C GLU A 52 40.61 9.35 -28.68
N MET A 53 40.93 8.33 -29.45
CA MET A 53 40.80 6.91 -29.16
C MET A 53 41.93 6.50 -28.23
N CYS A 54 41.66 6.04 -27.03
CA CYS A 54 42.65 5.28 -26.25
C CYS A 54 42.37 3.79 -26.40
N ARG A 55 43.34 3.14 -27.01
CA ARG A 55 43.49 1.70 -27.19
C ARG A 55 43.85 1.00 -25.90
N PHE A 56 43.28 -0.18 -25.77
CA PHE A 56 43.75 -1.28 -24.92
C PHE A 56 45.23 -1.60 -25.11
N MET A 57 45.96 -1.84 -24.02
CA MET A 57 47.14 -2.70 -24.00
C MET A 57 47.22 -3.48 -22.71
N GLN A 58 47.06 -4.80 -22.82
CA GLN A 58 47.59 -5.76 -21.87
C GLN A 58 49.09 -5.94 -22.12
N PRO A 59 49.88 -6.38 -21.11
CA PRO A 59 51.07 -7.14 -21.37
C PRO A 59 51.01 -8.53 -20.76
N ALA A 60 51.42 -9.46 -21.56
CA ALA A 60 51.74 -10.85 -21.18
C ALA A 60 53.24 -11.00 -20.94
N GLY A 61 53.59 -11.81 -19.96
CA GLY A 61 54.59 -12.86 -20.16
C GLY A 61 56.01 -12.67 -19.68
N GLN A 62 56.34 -13.40 -18.62
CA GLN A 62 57.38 -14.44 -18.53
C GLN A 62 58.86 -14.11 -18.18
N HIS A 63 59.28 -14.80 -17.11
CA HIS A 63 60.53 -15.53 -16.85
C HIS A 63 61.86 -14.79 -16.70
N GLY A 64 62.55 -15.14 -15.59
CA GLY A 64 63.99 -15.04 -15.47
C GLY A 64 64.52 -15.26 -14.08
N ILE A 65 64.83 -16.50 -13.79
CA ILE A 65 65.66 -17.01 -12.70
C ILE A 65 67.07 -16.47 -12.82
N PHE A 66 67.71 -16.03 -11.73
CA PHE A 66 69.14 -16.25 -11.49
C PHE A 66 69.50 -16.17 -10.02
N ALA A 67 70.26 -17.17 -9.58
CA ALA A 67 70.72 -17.43 -8.24
C ALA A 67 72.08 -16.77 -7.94
N GLY A 68 72.25 -16.40 -6.71
CA GLY A 68 73.36 -16.51 -5.80
C GLY A 68 74.72 -15.93 -6.19
N PRO A 69 75.72 -16.08 -5.35
CA PRO A 69 75.76 -16.12 -3.88
C PRO A 69 76.96 -15.34 -3.25
N PHE A 70 77.07 -15.43 -1.89
CA PHE A 70 78.32 -15.30 -1.04
C PHE A 70 78.97 -13.90 -0.87
N LEU A 71 79.20 -13.42 0.30
CA LEU A 71 80.17 -13.74 1.34
C LEU A 71 80.12 -12.73 2.52
N SER A 72 79.94 -13.26 3.67
CA SER A 72 80.80 -13.22 4.87
C SER A 72 81.21 -11.90 5.50
N GLY A 73 80.84 -11.78 6.75
CA GLY A 73 81.81 -11.54 7.83
C GLY A 73 81.80 -10.13 8.42
N PHE A 74 81.40 -9.96 9.60
CA PHE A 74 82.19 -9.61 10.76
C PHE A 74 81.35 -9.19 11.95
N CYS A 75 81.63 -9.89 13.02
CA CYS A 75 81.20 -9.63 14.38
C CYS A 75 81.74 -8.28 14.87
N MET A 76 80.94 -7.52 15.62
CA MET A 76 81.41 -6.96 16.90
C MET A 76 80.29 -6.24 17.69
N ASN A 77 80.21 -6.66 18.92
CA ASN A 77 79.49 -6.09 20.07
C ASN A 77 79.58 -4.58 20.20
N LYS A 78 78.44 -3.97 20.61
CA LYS A 78 78.33 -3.32 21.93
C LYS A 78 77.01 -2.58 22.10
N LEU A 79 76.36 -2.84 23.21
CA LEU A 79 75.52 -1.96 24.03
C LEU A 79 75.06 -0.64 23.38
N LEU A 80 73.75 -0.51 23.20
CA LEU A 80 73.13 0.78 23.22
C LEU A 80 71.73 0.71 23.86
N LEU A 81 71.61 1.44 24.93
CA LEU A 81 70.46 1.92 25.66
C LEU A 81 69.09 1.69 25.00
N LEU A 82 68.20 1.01 25.73
CA LEU A 82 66.76 1.14 25.60
C LEU A 82 66.33 2.59 25.91
N SER A 83 66.13 3.39 24.87
CA SER A 83 65.30 4.59 24.95
C SER A 83 63.86 4.19 24.72
N PHE A 84 63.09 3.98 25.78
CA PHE A 84 61.65 3.98 25.73
C PHE A 84 61.17 5.37 25.26
N VAL A 85 60.97 5.56 23.97
CA VAL A 85 60.14 6.64 23.46
C VAL A 85 58.70 6.27 23.77
N ALA A 86 58.18 6.80 24.87
CA ALA A 86 56.75 6.82 25.11
C ALA A 86 56.10 7.61 23.96
N LEU A 87 55.60 6.92 22.92
CA LEU A 87 54.65 7.51 21.98
C LEU A 87 53.42 7.91 22.81
N PRO A 88 53.04 9.18 22.84
CA PRO A 88 51.74 9.54 23.37
C PRO A 88 50.71 8.77 22.55
N ALA A 89 49.94 7.92 23.20
CA ALA A 89 48.74 7.34 22.62
C ALA A 89 47.86 8.54 22.24
N LEU A 90 47.92 8.93 20.97
CA LEU A 90 46.93 9.82 20.37
C LEU A 90 45.59 9.13 20.58
N ALA A 91 44.89 9.52 21.64
CA ALA A 91 43.50 9.16 21.80
C ALA A 91 42.83 9.62 20.51
N GLN A 92 42.59 8.67 19.61
CA GLN A 92 41.74 8.88 18.45
C GLN A 92 40.43 9.43 19.03
N LYS A 93 40.19 10.74 18.88
CA LYS A 93 38.86 11.31 19.11
C LYS A 93 37.93 10.44 18.27
N LYS A 94 37.11 9.62 18.94
CA LYS A 94 36.02 8.93 18.25
C LYS A 94 35.35 9.97 17.37
N ALA A 95 35.29 9.71 16.06
CA ALA A 95 34.51 10.54 15.15
C ALA A 95 33.15 10.75 15.80
N PRO A 96 32.58 11.94 15.76
CA PRO A 96 31.27 12.20 16.34
C PRO A 96 30.29 11.21 15.69
N THR A 97 29.80 10.26 16.48
CA THR A 97 28.73 9.38 16.02
C THR A 97 27.52 10.25 15.80
N LEU A 98 27.04 10.29 14.57
CA LEU A 98 25.78 10.96 14.25
C LEU A 98 24.69 10.37 15.15
N ALA A 99 23.98 11.25 15.86
CA ALA A 99 22.89 10.83 16.71
C ALA A 99 21.74 10.28 15.85
N ARG A 100 21.24 9.11 16.21
CA ARG A 100 20.12 8.43 15.56
C ARG A 100 19.09 8.00 16.60
N PRO A 101 17.78 7.86 16.22
CA PRO A 101 16.82 7.26 17.13
C PRO A 101 17.25 5.83 17.48
N LYS A 102 16.90 5.38 18.67
CA LYS A 102 17.13 3.98 19.05
C LYS A 102 16.22 3.02 18.31
N LEU A 103 15.00 3.48 18.00
CA LEU A 103 13.96 2.72 17.34
C LEU A 103 13.24 3.61 16.33
N VAL A 104 12.94 3.07 15.15
CA VAL A 104 11.95 3.63 14.22
C VAL A 104 10.71 2.75 14.24
N VAL A 105 9.54 3.34 14.33
CA VAL A 105 8.26 2.62 14.20
C VAL A 105 7.46 3.26 13.08
N GLY A 106 7.28 2.52 12.00
CA GLY A 106 6.38 2.92 10.92
C GLY A 106 5.01 2.27 11.14
N ILE A 107 3.99 3.08 11.33
CA ILE A 107 2.62 2.62 11.53
C ILE A 107 1.80 2.92 10.28
N VAL A 108 1.23 1.88 9.67
CA VAL A 108 0.26 2.02 8.59
C VAL A 108 -1.10 1.56 9.09
N VAL A 109 -2.10 2.42 9.01
CA VAL A 109 -3.49 2.09 9.35
C VAL A 109 -4.26 1.89 8.04
N ASP A 110 -4.52 0.64 7.71
CA ASP A 110 -5.12 0.21 6.45
C ASP A 110 -6.51 0.85 6.25
N GLN A 111 -6.72 1.49 5.10
CA GLN A 111 -7.96 2.19 4.71
C GLN A 111 -8.30 3.42 5.59
N MET A 112 -7.31 4.06 6.21
CA MET A 112 -7.60 5.21 7.07
C MET A 112 -7.79 6.50 6.27
N ARG A 113 -8.98 7.04 6.32
CA ARG A 113 -9.30 8.39 5.81
C ARG A 113 -8.68 9.46 6.72
N TYR A 114 -8.19 10.55 6.09
CA TYR A 114 -7.68 11.70 6.83
C TYR A 114 -8.73 12.32 7.77
N ASP A 115 -9.98 12.43 7.32
CA ASP A 115 -11.07 13.08 8.08
C ASP A 115 -11.42 12.35 9.39
N TYR A 116 -11.07 11.07 9.57
CA TYR A 116 -11.32 10.35 10.82
C TYR A 116 -10.58 10.93 12.02
N LEU A 117 -9.42 11.56 11.82
CA LEU A 117 -8.68 12.25 12.88
C LEU A 117 -9.50 13.37 13.53
N TYR A 118 -10.31 14.07 12.75
CA TYR A 118 -11.13 15.20 13.20
C TYR A 118 -12.56 14.75 13.48
N ARG A 119 -13.10 13.84 12.69
CA ARG A 119 -14.46 13.34 12.81
C ARG A 119 -14.71 12.68 14.17
N TYR A 120 -13.75 11.90 14.67
CA TYR A 120 -13.85 11.21 15.94
C TYR A 120 -13.06 11.90 17.06
N TRP A 121 -12.59 13.12 16.84
CA TRP A 121 -11.67 13.83 17.74
C TRP A 121 -12.17 13.85 19.18
N ASP A 122 -13.41 14.23 19.44
CA ASP A 122 -13.92 14.43 20.79
C ASP A 122 -13.94 13.14 21.61
N LYS A 123 -14.01 11.98 20.94
CA LYS A 123 -14.09 10.65 21.56
C LYS A 123 -12.74 9.98 21.75
N PHE A 124 -11.70 10.43 21.05
CA PHE A 124 -10.35 9.90 21.25
C PHE A 124 -9.82 10.22 22.64
N GLY A 125 -9.07 9.26 23.22
CA GLY A 125 -8.30 9.44 24.44
C GLY A 125 -7.09 10.34 24.23
N LYS A 126 -6.40 10.70 25.32
CA LYS A 126 -5.21 11.56 25.26
C LYS A 126 -3.94 10.83 24.81
N GLY A 127 -3.92 9.50 24.81
CA GLY A 127 -2.68 8.71 24.65
C GLY A 127 -2.41 8.21 23.25
N GLY A 128 -3.40 8.17 22.36
CA GLY A 128 -3.31 7.67 21.00
C GLY A 128 -3.18 8.79 19.96
N PHE A 129 -4.18 8.95 19.08
CA PHE A 129 -4.15 9.96 18.02
C PHE A 129 -3.92 11.38 18.54
N LYS A 130 -4.61 11.76 19.64
CA LYS A 130 -4.39 13.10 20.23
C LYS A 130 -2.96 13.33 20.70
N ARG A 131 -2.27 12.29 21.16
CA ARG A 131 -0.86 12.39 21.54
C ARG A 131 0.03 12.59 20.32
N LEU A 132 -0.19 11.80 19.27
CA LEU A 132 0.58 11.92 18.02
C LEU A 132 0.43 13.31 17.41
N MET A 133 -0.78 13.86 17.36
CA MET A 133 -1.04 15.19 16.82
C MET A 133 -0.60 16.31 17.76
N GLY A 134 -0.87 16.18 19.06
CA GLY A 134 -0.60 17.24 20.04
C GLY A 134 0.85 17.36 20.50
N GLU A 135 1.65 16.29 20.38
CA GLU A 135 3.09 16.30 20.70
C GLU A 135 3.98 16.21 19.44
N GLY A 136 3.41 15.81 18.29
CA GLY A 136 4.11 15.54 17.04
C GLY A 136 3.91 16.59 15.96
N PHE A 137 4.15 16.21 14.71
CA PHE A 137 3.96 17.04 13.53
C PHE A 137 2.95 16.39 12.57
N SER A 138 1.98 17.16 12.08
CA SER A 138 0.92 16.69 11.20
C SER A 138 1.02 17.34 9.82
N TYR A 139 0.93 16.55 8.75
CA TYR A 139 0.65 17.05 7.41
C TYR A 139 -0.83 16.88 7.12
N GLU A 140 -1.51 18.00 6.79
CA GLU A 140 -2.94 18.03 6.53
C GLU A 140 -3.30 17.58 5.11
N SER A 141 -2.34 17.56 4.19
CA SER A 141 -2.53 17.27 2.76
C SER A 141 -1.50 16.25 2.27
N CYS A 142 -1.62 14.99 2.73
CA CYS A 142 -0.78 13.89 2.25
C CYS A 142 -1.57 13.02 1.27
N HIS A 143 -1.03 12.84 0.05
CA HIS A 143 -1.73 12.16 -1.03
C HIS A 143 -0.91 11.06 -1.69
N TYR A 144 -1.61 10.02 -2.14
CA TYR A 144 -1.13 9.09 -3.15
C TYR A 144 -1.13 9.76 -4.52
N ASN A 145 -0.06 9.57 -5.27
CA ASN A 145 0.14 10.18 -6.60
C ASN A 145 0.10 9.15 -7.74
N TYR A 146 -0.59 8.03 -7.55
CA TYR A 146 -0.80 6.97 -8.54
C TYR A 146 -2.15 6.27 -8.34
N VAL A 147 -2.51 5.43 -9.29
CA VAL A 147 -3.69 4.54 -9.28
C VAL A 147 -3.30 3.17 -9.87
N PRO A 148 -3.85 2.05 -9.35
CA PRO A 148 -4.86 1.94 -8.30
C PRO A 148 -4.29 2.03 -6.88
N THR A 149 -5.09 2.59 -5.97
CA THR A 149 -4.78 2.75 -4.55
C THR A 149 -5.18 1.47 -3.78
N TYR A 150 -4.31 0.46 -3.81
CA TYR A 150 -4.51 -0.83 -3.14
C TYR A 150 -3.45 -1.07 -2.05
N THR A 151 -3.76 -2.02 -1.14
CA THR A 151 -2.90 -2.35 0.01
C THR A 151 -1.45 -2.66 -0.38
N GLY A 152 -1.24 -3.56 -1.37
CA GLY A 152 0.11 -3.95 -1.80
C GLY A 152 0.94 -2.78 -2.32
N PRO A 153 0.47 -2.05 -3.35
CA PRO A 153 1.12 -0.83 -3.82
C PRO A 153 1.31 0.21 -2.72
N GLY A 154 0.30 0.44 -1.87
CA GLY A 154 0.33 1.44 -0.81
C GLY A 154 1.46 1.20 0.19
N HIS A 155 1.48 0.02 0.81
CA HIS A 155 2.55 -0.36 1.73
C HIS A 155 3.93 -0.31 1.08
N THR A 156 4.04 -0.77 -0.17
CA THR A 156 5.32 -0.74 -0.88
C THR A 156 5.80 0.69 -1.11
N SER A 157 4.91 1.60 -1.54
CA SER A 157 5.27 2.99 -1.83
C SER A 157 5.71 3.76 -0.59
N VAL A 158 5.07 3.54 0.57
CA VAL A 158 5.48 4.14 1.87
C VAL A 158 6.93 3.80 2.20
N TYR A 159 7.34 2.55 1.99
CA TYR A 159 8.65 2.06 2.43
C TYR A 159 9.74 2.12 1.37
N THR A 160 9.38 2.23 0.08
CA THR A 160 10.35 2.38 -1.03
C THR A 160 10.56 3.83 -1.45
N GLY A 161 9.64 4.74 -1.08
CA GLY A 161 9.70 6.13 -1.52
C GLY A 161 9.50 6.30 -3.03
N THR A 162 8.80 5.36 -3.69
CA THR A 162 8.52 5.43 -5.12
C THR A 162 7.16 4.82 -5.46
N THR A 163 6.77 4.86 -6.72
CA THR A 163 5.46 4.45 -7.22
C THR A 163 5.50 3.07 -7.90
N PRO A 164 4.34 2.43 -8.16
CA PRO A 164 4.25 1.14 -8.84
C PRO A 164 5.03 1.04 -10.15
N SER A 165 5.15 2.13 -10.89
CA SER A 165 5.95 2.17 -12.14
C SER A 165 7.42 1.81 -11.94
N THR A 166 7.95 1.94 -10.73
CA THR A 166 9.34 1.65 -10.38
C THR A 166 9.46 0.40 -9.51
N HIS A 167 8.70 0.32 -8.39
CA HIS A 167 8.81 -0.84 -7.51
C HIS A 167 8.07 -2.09 -8.03
N GLY A 168 7.27 -1.96 -9.10
CA GLY A 168 6.67 -3.07 -9.83
C GLY A 168 5.43 -3.70 -9.19
N ILE A 169 4.98 -3.24 -8.02
CA ILE A 169 3.77 -3.74 -7.36
C ILE A 169 2.58 -2.94 -7.87
N VAL A 170 1.87 -3.49 -8.85
CA VAL A 170 0.81 -2.79 -9.61
C VAL A 170 -0.61 -3.04 -9.06
N GLY A 171 -0.74 -3.88 -8.05
CA GLY A 171 -2.01 -4.25 -7.41
C GLY A 171 -1.78 -5.28 -6.32
N ASN A 172 -2.85 -5.76 -5.67
CA ASN A 172 -2.76 -6.92 -4.79
C ASN A 172 -2.58 -8.21 -5.59
N ASN A 173 -3.10 -8.23 -6.82
CA ASN A 173 -2.94 -9.29 -7.81
C ASN A 173 -2.66 -8.65 -9.17
N TRP A 174 -2.14 -9.42 -10.11
CA TRP A 174 -2.05 -9.07 -11.54
C TRP A 174 -2.04 -10.33 -12.39
N TYR A 175 -2.47 -10.19 -13.63
CA TYR A 175 -2.38 -11.28 -14.60
C TYR A 175 -0.95 -11.42 -15.10
N GLU A 176 -0.32 -12.56 -14.81
CA GLU A 176 1.03 -12.90 -15.26
C GLU A 176 0.96 -13.51 -16.66
N ARG A 177 1.44 -12.77 -17.66
CA ARG A 177 1.33 -13.17 -19.07
C ARG A 177 2.13 -14.42 -19.41
N GLU A 178 3.27 -14.64 -18.73
CA GLU A 178 4.11 -15.82 -18.99
C GLU A 178 3.46 -17.11 -18.53
N THR A 179 2.76 -17.08 -17.42
CA THR A 179 2.12 -18.25 -16.82
C THR A 179 0.65 -18.39 -17.20
N GLY A 180 0.02 -17.33 -17.72
CA GLY A 180 -1.41 -17.28 -18.02
C GLY A 180 -2.30 -17.34 -16.77
N ARG A 181 -1.79 -16.91 -15.60
CA ARG A 181 -2.48 -16.98 -14.31
C ARG A 181 -2.40 -15.66 -13.55
N THR A 182 -3.34 -15.46 -12.66
CA THR A 182 -3.26 -14.36 -11.68
C THR A 182 -2.21 -14.69 -10.63
N THR A 183 -1.29 -13.74 -10.41
CA THR A 183 -0.23 -13.79 -9.40
C THR A 183 -0.59 -12.88 -8.24
N TYR A 184 -0.51 -13.39 -7.02
CA TYR A 184 -0.70 -12.59 -5.81
C TYR A 184 0.61 -11.89 -5.42
N VAL A 185 0.51 -10.69 -4.86
CA VAL A 185 1.62 -9.74 -4.65
C VAL A 185 2.79 -10.29 -3.83
N THR A 186 2.55 -11.19 -2.89
CA THR A 186 3.59 -11.81 -2.05
C THR A 186 3.79 -13.30 -2.35
N ASP A 187 3.04 -13.89 -3.30
CA ASP A 187 3.14 -15.33 -3.62
C ASP A 187 4.56 -15.74 -4.01
N ASP A 188 5.05 -16.78 -3.36
CA ASP A 188 6.37 -17.35 -3.64
C ASP A 188 6.39 -18.85 -3.38
N LYS A 189 6.26 -19.64 -4.44
CA LYS A 189 6.29 -21.10 -4.36
C LYS A 189 7.68 -21.68 -4.08
N SER A 190 8.72 -20.85 -4.08
CA SER A 190 10.09 -21.28 -3.75
C SER A 190 10.36 -21.37 -2.25
N VAL A 191 9.46 -20.81 -1.42
CA VAL A 191 9.56 -20.83 0.05
C VAL A 191 8.50 -21.73 0.67
N GLN A 192 8.72 -22.12 1.93
CA GLN A 192 7.78 -22.92 2.71
C GLN A 192 7.14 -22.07 3.82
N ALA A 193 5.93 -22.45 4.21
CA ALA A 193 5.27 -21.87 5.37
C ALA A 193 5.99 -22.32 6.67
N VAL A 194 6.11 -21.43 7.62
CA VAL A 194 6.65 -21.69 8.94
C VAL A 194 5.62 -21.30 10.00
N GLY A 195 5.01 -22.30 10.63
CA GLY A 195 3.99 -22.12 11.67
C GLY A 195 2.55 -22.06 11.17
N GLY A 196 2.30 -22.22 9.86
CA GLY A 196 0.97 -22.16 9.26
C GLY A 196 0.78 -23.07 8.05
N THR A 197 -0.29 -22.83 7.29
CA THR A 197 -0.61 -23.58 6.08
C THR A 197 0.25 -23.12 4.90
N ALA A 198 0.48 -23.99 3.91
CA ALA A 198 1.20 -23.65 2.68
C ALA A 198 0.53 -22.47 1.96
N ALA A 199 -0.80 -22.46 1.88
CA ALA A 199 -1.56 -21.39 1.25
C ALA A 199 -1.36 -20.02 1.92
N ALA A 200 -1.22 -20.00 3.26
CA ALA A 200 -1.01 -18.77 4.02
C ALA A 200 0.48 -18.35 4.11
N GLY A 201 1.42 -19.30 3.93
CA GLY A 201 2.82 -19.07 4.30
C GLY A 201 3.83 -19.14 3.16
N GLN A 202 3.47 -19.52 1.92
CA GLN A 202 4.37 -19.48 0.77
C GLN A 202 4.49 -18.07 0.20
N MET A 203 5.02 -17.14 1.01
CA MET A 203 5.03 -15.71 0.75
C MET A 203 6.43 -15.11 0.97
N SER A 204 6.80 -14.12 0.13
CA SER A 204 8.06 -13.38 0.25
C SER A 204 7.96 -11.99 -0.40
N PRO A 205 8.93 -11.08 -0.20
CA PRO A 205 8.95 -9.77 -0.86
C PRO A 205 9.47 -9.81 -2.32
N ARG A 206 9.69 -10.97 -2.91
CA ARG A 206 10.37 -11.16 -4.21
C ARG A 206 9.85 -10.31 -5.36
N HIS A 207 8.58 -9.92 -5.31
CA HIS A 207 7.96 -9.15 -6.37
C HIS A 207 8.23 -7.64 -6.27
N ASN A 208 8.69 -7.15 -5.12
CA ASN A 208 9.19 -5.78 -5.00
C ASN A 208 10.56 -5.68 -5.67
N LEU A 209 10.70 -4.75 -6.63
CA LEU A 209 11.88 -4.62 -7.49
C LEU A 209 12.91 -3.60 -6.97
N THR A 210 12.63 -2.96 -5.84
CA THR A 210 13.48 -1.94 -5.22
C THR A 210 13.79 -2.28 -3.78
N THR A 211 14.84 -1.68 -3.21
CA THR A 211 15.04 -1.74 -1.76
C THR A 211 13.98 -0.90 -1.04
N THR A 212 13.77 -1.22 0.22
CA THR A 212 12.96 -0.44 1.16
C THR A 212 13.86 0.37 2.09
N ILE A 213 13.31 1.35 2.79
CA ILE A 213 14.05 2.09 3.84
C ILE A 213 14.52 1.16 4.97
N THR A 214 13.81 0.07 5.20
CA THR A 214 14.17 -0.99 6.15
C THR A 214 15.35 -1.83 5.64
N ASP A 215 15.42 -2.12 4.33
CA ASP A 215 16.59 -2.73 3.70
C ASP A 215 17.82 -1.81 3.82
N GLU A 216 17.67 -0.52 3.51
CA GLU A 216 18.76 0.45 3.59
C GLU A 216 19.30 0.61 5.02
N LEU A 217 18.44 0.55 6.04
CA LEU A 217 18.88 0.54 7.42
C LEU A 217 19.73 -0.71 7.73
N ARG A 218 19.33 -1.87 7.25
CA ARG A 218 20.09 -3.11 7.40
C ARG A 218 21.46 -3.02 6.73
N LEU A 219 21.49 -2.50 5.49
CA LEU A 219 22.73 -2.29 4.74
C LEU A 219 23.65 -1.27 5.43
N ALA A 220 23.12 -0.11 5.83
CA ALA A 220 23.89 0.95 6.47
C ALA A 220 24.48 0.55 7.82
N THR A 221 23.93 -0.44 8.50
CA THR A 221 24.40 -0.96 9.78
C THR A 221 25.15 -2.29 9.66
N ASN A 222 25.51 -2.69 8.44
CA ASN A 222 26.12 -3.98 8.18
C ASN A 222 25.34 -5.13 8.85
N PHE A 223 24.02 -5.13 8.66
CA PHE A 223 23.06 -6.11 9.18
C PHE A 223 22.96 -6.20 10.72
N GLN A 224 23.45 -5.20 11.46
CA GLN A 224 23.36 -5.18 12.92
C GLN A 224 22.00 -4.70 13.44
N SER A 225 21.32 -3.80 12.73
CA SER A 225 19.96 -3.38 13.06
C SER A 225 18.99 -4.55 12.97
N LYS A 226 17.97 -4.59 13.84
CA LYS A 226 16.82 -5.46 13.66
C LYS A 226 15.72 -4.75 12.89
N VAL A 227 15.16 -5.47 11.93
CA VAL A 227 13.98 -5.05 11.17
C VAL A 227 12.95 -6.15 11.27
N ILE A 228 11.75 -5.82 11.74
CA ILE A 228 10.65 -6.77 11.91
C ILE A 228 9.37 -6.14 11.37
N GLY A 229 8.67 -6.88 10.49
CA GLY A 229 7.33 -6.54 10.02
C GLY A 229 6.25 -7.27 10.81
N VAL A 230 5.16 -6.61 11.16
CA VAL A 230 4.01 -7.19 11.87
C VAL A 230 2.71 -6.68 11.28
N CYS A 231 1.82 -7.58 10.87
CA CYS A 231 0.49 -7.25 10.35
C CYS A 231 -0.39 -8.51 10.37
N ILE A 232 -1.71 -8.36 10.37
CA ILE A 232 -2.59 -9.52 10.11
C ILE A 232 -2.67 -9.89 8.63
N LYS A 233 -2.36 -8.96 7.69
CA LYS A 233 -2.20 -9.22 6.25
C LYS A 233 -0.72 -9.52 5.96
N ASP A 234 -0.43 -10.57 5.21
CA ASP A 234 0.92 -10.91 4.74
C ASP A 234 1.61 -9.74 4.03
N ARG A 235 0.94 -9.13 3.05
CA ARG A 235 1.46 -7.98 2.27
C ARG A 235 1.74 -6.74 3.11
N GLY A 236 0.95 -6.51 4.18
CA GLY A 236 1.16 -5.40 5.12
C GLY A 236 2.32 -5.62 6.10
N SER A 237 2.81 -6.84 6.22
CA SER A 237 4.01 -7.21 6.99
C SER A 237 5.26 -7.32 6.10
N ILE A 238 5.15 -8.09 5.02
CA ILE A 238 6.27 -8.51 4.16
C ILE A 238 6.85 -7.35 3.35
N LEU A 239 5.99 -6.57 2.68
CA LEU A 239 6.44 -5.49 1.80
C LEU A 239 7.13 -4.35 2.56
N PRO A 240 6.62 -3.91 3.73
CA PRO A 240 7.32 -2.97 4.60
C PRO A 240 8.62 -3.51 5.21
N ALA A 241 8.65 -4.78 5.59
CA ALA A 241 9.85 -5.41 6.15
C ALA A 241 11.00 -5.46 5.12
N GLY A 242 10.68 -5.67 3.85
CA GLY A 242 11.65 -5.71 2.76
C GLY A 242 12.39 -7.05 2.66
N HIS A 243 13.48 -7.03 1.86
CA HIS A 243 14.23 -8.21 1.50
C HIS A 243 15.25 -8.63 2.57
N ALA A 244 15.78 -7.65 3.33
CA ALA A 244 16.85 -7.84 4.28
C ALA A 244 16.39 -7.95 5.74
N ALA A 245 15.07 -8.01 5.99
CA ALA A 245 14.51 -8.04 7.33
C ALA A 245 14.91 -9.30 8.11
N ASN A 246 14.94 -9.17 9.45
CA ASN A 246 15.13 -10.30 10.34
C ASN A 246 13.90 -11.21 10.40
N ALA A 247 12.71 -10.61 10.30
CA ALA A 247 11.45 -11.33 10.29
C ALA A 247 10.31 -10.47 9.68
N ALA A 248 9.33 -11.14 9.13
CA ALA A 248 8.00 -10.62 8.90
C ALA A 248 6.99 -11.65 9.43
N TYR A 249 6.03 -11.20 10.21
CA TYR A 249 5.01 -12.04 10.81
C TYR A 249 3.62 -11.58 10.35
N TRP A 250 2.80 -12.55 9.93
CA TRP A 250 1.43 -12.30 9.53
C TRP A 250 0.51 -13.40 10.07
N TYR A 251 -0.79 -13.12 10.10
CA TYR A 251 -1.77 -13.98 10.74
C TYR A 251 -2.31 -15.06 9.80
N ASP A 252 -2.35 -16.31 10.26
CA ASP A 252 -3.06 -17.42 9.59
C ASP A 252 -4.36 -17.71 10.34
N GLY A 253 -5.51 -17.33 9.75
CA GLY A 253 -6.83 -17.54 10.33
C GLY A 253 -7.25 -19.02 10.45
N SER A 254 -6.52 -19.94 9.80
CA SER A 254 -6.79 -21.38 9.91
C SER A 254 -6.36 -21.96 11.27
N ASN A 255 -5.34 -21.37 11.88
CA ASN A 255 -4.82 -21.80 13.20
C ASN A 255 -4.85 -20.71 14.27
N GLY A 256 -5.15 -19.46 13.89
CA GLY A 256 -5.27 -18.36 14.85
C GLY A 256 -3.95 -17.79 15.36
N GLY A 257 -2.84 -18.06 14.67
CA GLY A 257 -1.50 -17.64 15.08
C GLY A 257 -0.78 -16.76 14.05
N PHE A 258 0.31 -16.11 14.50
CA PHE A 258 1.25 -15.43 13.64
C PHE A 258 2.25 -16.43 13.06
N ILE A 259 2.45 -16.34 11.75
CA ILE A 259 3.32 -17.22 10.96
C ILE A 259 4.36 -16.43 10.22
N THR A 260 5.31 -17.13 9.59
CA THR A 260 6.30 -16.57 8.67
C THR A 260 6.57 -17.57 7.54
N SER A 261 7.58 -17.32 6.73
CA SER A 261 8.06 -18.23 5.70
C SER A 261 9.55 -18.54 5.84
N THR A 262 10.00 -19.56 5.13
CA THR A 262 11.44 -19.91 5.08
C THR A 262 12.29 -18.83 4.39
N PHE A 263 11.68 -17.81 3.81
CA PHE A 263 12.40 -16.61 3.36
C PHE A 263 13.09 -15.90 4.54
N TYR A 264 12.40 -15.82 5.69
CA TYR A 264 12.88 -15.11 6.89
C TYR A 264 13.48 -16.05 7.93
N ALA A 265 12.85 -17.21 8.20
CA ALA A 265 13.26 -18.11 9.27
C ALA A 265 12.90 -19.57 8.97
N GLN A 266 13.72 -20.51 9.45
CA GLN A 266 13.45 -21.95 9.30
C GLN A 266 12.46 -22.50 10.34
N ALA A 267 12.27 -21.79 11.45
CA ALA A 267 11.33 -22.11 12.52
C ALA A 267 10.84 -20.84 13.20
N LEU A 268 9.66 -20.88 13.81
CA LEU A 268 9.19 -19.79 14.66
C LEU A 268 10.09 -19.69 15.90
N PRO A 269 10.49 -18.48 16.33
CA PRO A 269 11.08 -18.27 17.64
C PRO A 269 10.18 -18.80 18.77
N ASP A 270 10.78 -19.29 19.86
CA ASP A 270 10.04 -19.85 21.00
C ASP A 270 8.98 -18.90 21.54
N TRP A 271 9.26 -17.60 21.57
CA TRP A 271 8.31 -16.60 22.04
C TRP A 271 7.10 -16.48 21.12
N VAL A 272 7.28 -16.59 19.79
CA VAL A 272 6.16 -16.59 18.83
C VAL A 272 5.33 -17.84 18.99
N ALA A 273 5.97 -19.01 19.12
CA ALA A 273 5.28 -20.27 19.36
C ALA A 273 4.46 -20.23 20.67
N LYS A 274 5.00 -19.64 21.74
CA LYS A 274 4.29 -19.43 23.02
C LYS A 274 3.13 -18.45 22.87
N PHE A 275 3.31 -17.34 22.17
CA PHE A 275 2.24 -16.38 21.89
C PHE A 275 1.08 -17.05 21.15
N ASN A 276 1.39 -17.81 20.10
CA ASN A 276 0.37 -18.55 19.34
C ASN A 276 -0.35 -19.60 20.19
N ALA A 277 0.40 -20.33 21.02
CA ALA A 277 -0.16 -21.36 21.90
C ALA A 277 -1.10 -20.79 22.99
N ALA A 278 -0.98 -19.50 23.33
CA ALA A 278 -1.90 -18.83 24.27
C ALA A 278 -3.32 -18.65 23.71
N GLY A 279 -3.49 -18.70 22.38
CA GLY A 279 -4.81 -18.71 21.75
C GLY A 279 -5.56 -17.36 21.80
N HIS A 280 -4.84 -16.25 21.76
CA HIS A 280 -5.41 -14.90 21.91
C HIS A 280 -6.53 -14.59 20.90
N ALA A 281 -6.44 -15.06 19.65
CA ALA A 281 -7.51 -14.86 18.67
C ALA A 281 -8.82 -15.52 19.11
N ALA A 282 -8.75 -16.75 19.67
CA ALA A 282 -9.91 -17.44 20.20
C ALA A 282 -10.47 -16.77 21.47
N GLU A 283 -9.60 -16.19 22.30
CA GLU A 283 -9.97 -15.41 23.48
C GLU A 283 -10.76 -14.16 23.07
N TYR A 284 -10.28 -13.35 22.14
CA TYR A 284 -10.98 -12.18 21.62
C TYR A 284 -12.35 -12.54 21.02
N LEU A 285 -12.44 -13.65 20.29
CA LEU A 285 -13.68 -14.13 19.68
C LEU A 285 -14.61 -14.86 20.67
N SER A 286 -14.26 -14.98 21.95
CA SER A 286 -15.09 -15.59 22.98
C SER A 286 -16.09 -14.63 23.62
N GLN A 287 -16.03 -13.35 23.27
CA GLN A 287 -16.90 -12.29 23.77
C GLN A 287 -17.65 -11.63 22.59
N PRO A 288 -18.88 -11.14 22.82
CA PRO A 288 -19.56 -10.37 21.78
C PRO A 288 -18.82 -9.03 21.52
N TRP A 289 -18.88 -8.55 20.30
CA TRP A 289 -18.47 -7.19 19.97
C TRP A 289 -19.61 -6.25 20.30
N ASN A 290 -19.53 -5.61 21.47
CA ASN A 290 -20.39 -4.52 21.88
C ASN A 290 -19.74 -3.19 21.53
N THR A 291 -20.51 -2.13 21.32
CA THR A 291 -20.00 -0.77 21.17
C THR A 291 -19.20 -0.35 22.41
N LEU A 292 -18.09 0.36 22.21
CA LEU A 292 -17.19 0.83 23.27
C LEU A 292 -17.83 1.89 24.17
N LEU A 293 -18.69 2.71 23.58
CA LEU A 293 -19.50 3.75 24.21
C LEU A 293 -20.98 3.39 24.07
N PRO A 294 -21.87 3.98 24.86
CA PRO A 294 -23.31 3.87 24.60
C PRO A 294 -23.63 4.23 23.14
N ILE A 295 -24.41 3.37 22.47
CA ILE A 295 -24.63 3.48 21.01
C ILE A 295 -25.17 4.87 20.57
N GLY A 296 -25.98 5.52 21.40
CA GLY A 296 -26.46 6.88 21.12
C GLY A 296 -25.38 7.97 21.11
N GLN A 297 -24.12 7.64 21.41
CA GLN A 297 -22.99 8.56 21.31
C GLN A 297 -22.27 8.50 19.95
N TYR A 298 -22.62 7.55 19.09
CA TYR A 298 -22.02 7.41 17.75
C TYR A 298 -22.75 8.34 16.74
N ILE A 299 -22.79 9.62 17.06
CA ILE A 299 -23.54 10.63 16.30
C ILE A 299 -22.88 11.01 14.97
N GLU A 300 -21.61 10.67 14.77
CA GLU A 300 -20.85 10.86 13.53
C GLU A 300 -21.06 9.72 12.53
N SER A 301 -21.71 8.64 12.96
CA SER A 301 -21.99 7.46 12.16
C SER A 301 -23.44 7.41 11.68
N THR A 302 -23.71 6.55 10.71
CA THR A 302 -25.07 6.21 10.25
C THR A 302 -25.83 5.42 11.34
N PRO A 303 -27.17 5.32 11.25
CA PRO A 303 -27.89 4.38 12.10
C PRO A 303 -27.39 2.94 11.94
N ASP A 304 -27.48 2.16 13.01
CA ASP A 304 -26.98 0.78 13.15
C ASP A 304 -27.58 -0.24 12.14
N ASP A 305 -28.76 -0.01 11.59
CA ASP A 305 -29.45 -0.90 10.63
C ASP A 305 -29.66 -0.17 9.32
N VAL A 306 -28.68 -0.20 8.44
CA VAL A 306 -28.78 0.40 7.10
C VAL A 306 -28.55 -0.63 5.98
N PRO A 307 -29.23 -0.47 4.83
CA PRO A 307 -29.26 -1.53 3.81
C PRO A 307 -27.93 -1.74 3.05
N TRP A 308 -27.01 -0.80 3.11
CA TRP A 308 -25.72 -0.89 2.43
C TRP A 308 -24.60 -1.53 3.25
N GLU A 309 -24.85 -1.88 4.50
CA GLU A 309 -23.91 -2.66 5.33
C GLU A 309 -24.08 -4.16 5.09
N ALA A 310 -22.99 -4.90 5.17
CA ALA A 310 -23.00 -6.36 5.04
C ALA A 310 -22.96 -7.02 6.41
N ALA A 311 -24.00 -7.78 6.77
CA ALA A 311 -24.00 -8.61 7.95
C ALA A 311 -22.91 -9.68 7.90
N PHE A 312 -22.39 -10.10 9.04
CA PHE A 312 -21.54 -11.28 9.12
C PHE A 312 -22.29 -12.52 8.63
N ARG A 313 -21.53 -13.47 8.10
CA ARG A 313 -22.12 -14.75 7.72
C ARG A 313 -22.67 -15.47 8.97
N GLY A 314 -23.98 -15.62 9.06
CA GLY A 314 -24.68 -16.17 10.22
C GLY A 314 -25.55 -15.15 10.92
N GLU A 315 -25.39 -13.88 10.63
CA GLU A 315 -26.29 -12.81 11.08
C GLU A 315 -27.38 -12.54 10.04
N THR A 316 -28.51 -12.02 10.52
CA THR A 316 -29.61 -11.57 9.66
C THR A 316 -29.51 -10.07 9.33
N LYS A 317 -28.85 -9.31 10.19
CA LYS A 317 -28.65 -7.85 10.12
C LYS A 317 -27.27 -7.45 10.62
N PRO A 318 -26.66 -6.40 10.07
CA PRO A 318 -25.38 -5.87 10.54
C PRO A 318 -25.60 -4.91 11.72
N VAL A 319 -26.01 -5.42 12.88
CA VAL A 319 -26.36 -4.58 14.04
C VAL A 319 -25.68 -5.06 15.31
N PHE A 320 -25.35 -4.12 16.18
CA PHE A 320 -24.82 -4.41 17.51
C PHE A 320 -25.85 -5.04 18.47
N PRO A 321 -25.43 -5.94 19.36
CA PRO A 321 -24.08 -6.51 19.46
C PRO A 321 -23.86 -7.65 18.44
N HIS A 322 -22.63 -7.78 17.90
CA HIS A 322 -22.25 -8.93 17.10
C HIS A 322 -21.88 -10.11 17.99
N ASP A 323 -22.56 -11.24 17.85
CA ASP A 323 -22.31 -12.46 18.63
C ASP A 323 -21.08 -13.22 18.07
N LEU A 324 -19.88 -12.72 18.35
CA LEU A 324 -18.64 -13.33 17.86
C LEU A 324 -18.45 -14.78 18.33
N PRO A 325 -18.85 -15.19 19.56
CA PRO A 325 -18.86 -16.60 19.96
C PRO A 325 -19.63 -17.49 18.98
N ALA A 326 -20.87 -17.13 18.65
CA ALA A 326 -21.71 -17.88 17.72
C ALA A 326 -21.18 -17.83 16.28
N LEU A 327 -20.75 -16.65 15.80
CA LEU A 327 -20.19 -16.44 14.47
C LEU A 327 -18.88 -17.21 14.26
N SER A 328 -17.99 -17.23 15.26
CA SER A 328 -16.74 -17.98 15.19
C SER A 328 -16.91 -19.48 15.29
N ALA A 329 -17.99 -19.97 15.89
CA ALA A 329 -18.32 -21.39 15.92
C ALA A 329 -18.80 -21.92 14.56
N THR A 330 -19.23 -21.04 13.65
CA THR A 330 -19.63 -21.41 12.29
C THR A 330 -18.37 -21.62 11.44
N PRO A 331 -18.14 -22.84 10.89
CA PRO A 331 -16.97 -23.07 10.04
C PRO A 331 -16.92 -22.09 8.86
N PRO A 332 -15.73 -21.64 8.44
CA PRO A 332 -15.60 -20.79 7.27
C PRO A 332 -16.25 -21.47 6.06
N ALA A 333 -16.80 -20.67 5.12
CA ALA A 333 -17.28 -21.24 3.86
C ALA A 333 -16.11 -21.98 3.22
N ALA A 334 -16.34 -23.23 2.80
CA ALA A 334 -15.36 -23.92 1.99
C ALA A 334 -15.00 -23.01 0.82
N VAL A 335 -13.78 -22.54 0.76
CA VAL A 335 -13.25 -21.82 -0.39
C VAL A 335 -13.43 -22.82 -1.54
N LYS A 336 -14.23 -22.45 -2.54
CA LYS A 336 -14.35 -23.24 -3.76
C LYS A 336 -12.96 -23.27 -4.35
N ALA A 337 -12.23 -24.36 -4.10
CA ALA A 337 -10.94 -24.60 -4.70
C ALA A 337 -11.16 -24.67 -6.22
N ASN A 338 -10.87 -23.58 -6.90
CA ASN A 338 -10.65 -23.58 -8.35
C ASN A 338 -9.24 -24.12 -8.65
N GLU A 339 -8.81 -25.13 -7.91
CA GLU A 339 -7.54 -25.81 -8.13
C GLU A 339 -7.73 -27.32 -8.14
N LYS A 340 -7.88 -27.85 -9.34
CA LYS A 340 -7.36 -29.17 -9.67
C LYS A 340 -5.83 -29.05 -9.71
N ALA A 341 -5.17 -29.22 -8.58
CA ALA A 341 -3.72 -29.45 -8.56
C ALA A 341 -3.30 -30.06 -7.23
N SER A 342 -2.60 -31.18 -7.35
CA SER A 342 -1.82 -31.90 -6.38
C SER A 342 -2.59 -32.75 -5.35
N GLY A 343 -2.24 -34.03 -5.34
CA GLY A 343 -2.78 -35.09 -4.46
C GLY A 343 -2.29 -35.02 -3.02
N GLU A 344 -2.13 -33.82 -2.45
CA GLU A 344 -1.87 -33.65 -1.02
C GLU A 344 -3.18 -33.68 -0.25
N LYS A 345 -3.23 -34.46 0.82
CA LYS A 345 -4.36 -34.49 1.75
C LYS A 345 -4.58 -33.06 2.28
N GLN A 346 -5.73 -32.48 1.92
CA GLN A 346 -6.14 -31.23 2.52
C GLN A 346 -6.16 -31.38 4.06
N PRO A 347 -5.62 -30.42 4.81
CA PRO A 347 -5.79 -30.37 6.26
C PRO A 347 -7.30 -30.39 6.59
N ALA A 348 -7.65 -31.02 7.70
CA ALA A 348 -9.03 -31.05 8.19
C ALA A 348 -9.57 -29.60 8.23
N ALA A 349 -10.79 -29.38 7.73
CA ALA A 349 -11.43 -28.08 7.80
C ALA A 349 -11.40 -27.56 9.24
N PRO A 350 -11.03 -26.27 9.47
CA PRO A 350 -10.97 -25.72 10.80
C PRO A 350 -12.36 -25.84 11.47
N THR A 351 -12.37 -26.29 12.71
CA THR A 351 -13.61 -26.48 13.49
C THR A 351 -14.20 -25.15 13.96
N ARG A 352 -13.45 -24.05 13.84
CA ARG A 352 -13.82 -22.71 14.27
C ARG A 352 -13.29 -21.68 13.26
N ASN A 353 -14.07 -20.62 13.02
CA ASN A 353 -13.69 -19.51 12.13
C ASN A 353 -12.87 -18.46 12.91
N LEU A 354 -11.56 -18.68 13.04
CA LEU A 354 -10.65 -17.70 13.67
C LEU A 354 -10.30 -16.54 12.71
N ASP A 355 -10.57 -16.69 11.42
CA ASP A 355 -10.35 -15.64 10.44
C ASP A 355 -11.32 -14.45 10.60
N LEU A 356 -12.45 -14.69 11.30
CA LEU A 356 -13.43 -13.66 11.66
C LEU A 356 -12.81 -12.46 12.38
N ILE A 357 -11.74 -12.68 13.17
CA ILE A 357 -11.07 -11.62 13.95
C ILE A 357 -10.60 -10.45 13.06
N ARG A 358 -10.26 -10.73 11.79
CA ARG A 358 -9.81 -9.71 10.83
C ARG A 358 -10.85 -8.62 10.60
N SER A 359 -12.13 -9.02 10.55
CA SER A 359 -13.28 -8.11 10.32
C SER A 359 -13.87 -7.55 11.62
N THR A 360 -13.09 -7.54 12.70
CA THR A 360 -13.45 -6.97 13.99
C THR A 360 -12.32 -6.07 14.50
N PRO A 361 -12.57 -5.12 15.40
CA PRO A 361 -11.51 -4.29 15.98
C PRO A 361 -10.44 -5.10 16.72
N PHE A 362 -10.78 -6.31 17.15
CA PHE A 362 -9.89 -7.18 17.90
C PHE A 362 -8.72 -7.72 17.10
N GLY A 363 -8.77 -7.71 15.75
CA GLY A 363 -7.60 -7.99 14.93
C GLY A 363 -6.50 -6.92 15.07
N ASN A 364 -6.89 -5.65 15.28
CA ASN A 364 -5.92 -4.58 15.59
C ASN A 364 -5.36 -4.75 17.02
N SER A 365 -6.21 -5.10 18.01
CA SER A 365 -5.75 -5.38 19.37
C SER A 365 -4.80 -6.58 19.42
N LEU A 366 -5.09 -7.66 18.69
CA LEU A 366 -4.20 -8.81 18.52
C LEU A 366 -2.85 -8.41 17.90
N THR A 367 -2.89 -7.53 16.89
CA THR A 367 -1.68 -6.99 16.25
C THR A 367 -0.86 -6.17 17.24
N THR A 368 -1.51 -5.35 18.07
CA THR A 368 -0.86 -4.58 19.13
C THR A 368 -0.20 -5.49 20.16
N ASP A 369 -0.91 -6.51 20.66
CA ASP A 369 -0.37 -7.47 21.62
C ASP A 369 0.88 -8.17 21.07
N PHE A 370 0.84 -8.61 19.81
CA PHE A 370 1.99 -9.22 19.15
C PHE A 370 3.15 -8.23 18.94
N ALA A 371 2.86 -6.97 18.58
CA ALA A 371 3.85 -5.92 18.44
C ALA A 371 4.54 -5.59 19.77
N LEU A 372 3.78 -5.51 20.87
CA LEU A 372 4.32 -5.31 22.23
C LEU A 372 5.25 -6.45 22.64
N GLU A 373 4.85 -7.69 22.37
CA GLU A 373 5.67 -8.86 22.63
C GLU A 373 6.93 -8.88 21.75
N THR A 374 6.81 -8.49 20.47
CA THR A 374 7.94 -8.32 19.55
C THR A 374 8.96 -7.32 20.09
N LEU A 375 8.51 -6.12 20.48
CA LEU A 375 9.36 -5.08 21.09
C LEU A 375 10.15 -5.65 22.27
N ARG A 376 9.46 -6.33 23.19
CA ARG A 376 10.02 -6.87 24.42
C ARG A 376 11.01 -8.02 24.17
N GLN A 377 10.59 -9.04 23.43
CA GLN A 377 11.36 -10.26 23.24
C GLN A 377 12.60 -10.04 22.33
N GLU A 378 12.44 -9.19 21.35
CA GLU A 378 13.53 -8.87 20.42
C GLU A 378 14.43 -7.72 20.93
N GLN A 379 14.13 -7.16 22.11
CA GLN A 379 14.85 -6.04 22.74
C GLN A 379 15.06 -4.88 21.76
N MET A 380 14.02 -4.56 20.98
CA MET A 380 14.13 -3.55 19.92
C MET A 380 14.46 -2.17 20.51
N GLY A 381 15.44 -1.49 19.91
CA GLY A 381 15.95 -0.20 20.36
C GLY A 381 16.84 -0.23 21.61
N GLN A 382 17.18 -1.41 22.16
CA GLN A 382 18.01 -1.55 23.36
C GLN A 382 19.44 -2.11 23.09
N ARG A 383 19.75 -2.43 21.82
CA ARG A 383 20.99 -3.13 21.47
C ARG A 383 22.14 -2.22 21.00
N GLY A 384 21.99 -0.91 21.13
CA GLY A 384 23.03 0.07 20.74
C GLY A 384 23.07 0.40 19.25
N GLN A 385 22.13 -0.14 18.47
CA GLN A 385 21.87 0.18 17.07
C GLN A 385 20.41 0.62 16.92
N THR A 386 20.12 1.42 15.89
CA THR A 386 18.75 1.73 15.52
C THR A 386 18.06 0.47 15.00
N ASP A 387 16.92 0.11 15.56
CA ASP A 387 16.07 -0.97 15.05
C ASP A 387 14.83 -0.38 14.38
N PHE A 388 14.12 -1.17 13.57
CA PHE A 388 12.91 -0.75 12.87
C PHE A 388 11.77 -1.75 13.05
N LEU A 389 10.63 -1.29 13.57
CA LEU A 389 9.37 -2.04 13.60
C LEU A 389 8.44 -1.47 12.52
N ALA A 390 8.14 -2.26 11.50
CA ALA A 390 7.13 -1.97 10.49
C ALA A 390 5.81 -2.61 10.93
N LEU A 391 4.85 -1.79 11.35
CA LEU A 391 3.59 -2.23 11.93
C LEU A 391 2.41 -1.77 11.08
N SER A 392 1.49 -2.69 10.75
CA SER A 392 0.27 -2.33 10.03
C SER A 392 -0.98 -2.87 10.72
N PHE A 393 -1.97 -2.00 10.91
CA PHE A 393 -3.29 -2.29 11.46
C PHE A 393 -4.28 -2.46 10.33
N SER A 394 -4.71 -3.68 10.05
CA SER A 394 -5.52 -3.96 8.86
C SER A 394 -6.97 -4.32 9.12
N SER A 395 -7.41 -4.46 10.38
CA SER A 395 -8.84 -4.69 10.66
C SER A 395 -9.70 -3.50 10.27
N THR A 396 -9.17 -2.29 10.27
CA THR A 396 -9.85 -1.07 9.78
C THR A 396 -10.34 -1.22 8.35
N ASP A 397 -9.54 -1.83 7.46
CA ASP A 397 -9.90 -2.09 6.07
C ASP A 397 -10.98 -3.16 5.94
N TYR A 398 -10.84 -4.28 6.66
CA TYR A 398 -11.86 -5.34 6.63
C TYR A 398 -13.22 -4.85 7.14
N VAL A 399 -13.23 -4.05 8.21
CA VAL A 399 -14.44 -3.44 8.77
C VAL A 399 -15.03 -2.44 7.77
N GLY A 400 -14.20 -1.55 7.19
CA GLY A 400 -14.63 -0.59 6.18
C GLY A 400 -15.22 -1.27 4.95
N HIS A 401 -14.57 -2.32 4.43
CA HIS A 401 -15.11 -3.11 3.31
C HIS A 401 -16.47 -3.72 3.61
N GLN A 402 -16.70 -4.16 4.83
CA GLN A 402 -17.93 -4.85 5.20
C GLN A 402 -19.08 -3.89 5.52
N PHE A 403 -18.82 -2.85 6.31
CA PHE A 403 -19.86 -1.97 6.84
C PHE A 403 -19.89 -0.59 6.15
N GLY A 404 -18.76 -0.14 5.61
CA GLY A 404 -18.62 1.18 5.00
C GLY A 404 -17.95 2.20 5.91
N THR A 405 -17.58 3.35 5.33
CA THR A 405 -16.79 4.39 6.00
C THR A 405 -17.56 5.23 7.03
N ALA A 406 -18.88 5.12 7.05
CA ALA A 406 -19.75 5.87 7.95
C ALA A 406 -20.48 5.01 9.00
N ALA A 407 -20.13 3.70 9.09
CA ALA A 407 -20.76 2.76 10.00
C ALA A 407 -20.31 2.96 11.47
N ILE A 408 -21.17 2.55 12.41
CA ILE A 408 -20.82 2.52 13.84
C ILE A 408 -19.64 1.58 14.08
N GLU A 409 -19.59 0.45 13.39
CA GLU A 409 -18.50 -0.53 13.44
C GLU A 409 -17.14 0.09 13.06
N THR A 410 -17.15 0.95 12.04
CA THR A 410 -15.95 1.68 11.63
C THR A 410 -15.52 2.66 12.72
N GLU A 411 -16.41 3.49 13.23
CA GLU A 411 -16.10 4.41 14.32
C GLU A 411 -15.60 3.65 15.57
N ASP A 412 -16.30 2.60 16.01
CA ASP A 412 -15.92 1.79 17.19
C ASP A 412 -14.52 1.17 17.01
N THR A 413 -14.19 0.75 15.78
CA THR A 413 -12.88 0.22 15.45
C THR A 413 -11.78 1.28 15.63
N TYR A 414 -12.01 2.52 15.21
CA TYR A 414 -11.05 3.61 15.39
C TYR A 414 -10.93 4.07 16.85
N LEU A 415 -12.03 4.06 17.62
CA LEU A 415 -11.98 4.37 19.04
C LEU A 415 -11.17 3.33 19.84
N ARG A 416 -11.25 2.04 19.45
CA ARG A 416 -10.43 0.98 20.04
C ARG A 416 -8.97 1.06 19.58
N LEU A 417 -8.73 1.36 18.30
CA LEU A 417 -7.38 1.57 17.78
C LEU A 417 -6.68 2.73 18.49
N ASP A 418 -7.37 3.80 18.83
CA ASP A 418 -6.82 4.90 19.62
C ASP A 418 -6.28 4.42 20.99
N ARG A 419 -6.99 3.51 21.66
CA ARG A 419 -6.52 2.88 22.90
C ARG A 419 -5.33 1.95 22.68
N ASP A 420 -5.32 1.21 21.58
CA ASP A 420 -4.21 0.34 21.20
C ASP A 420 -2.95 1.14 20.86
N LEU A 421 -3.10 2.27 20.14
CA LEU A 421 -2.01 3.22 19.91
C LEU A 421 -1.47 3.80 21.21
N ALA A 422 -2.33 4.15 22.17
CA ALA A 422 -1.88 4.64 23.47
C ALA A 422 -1.02 3.60 24.21
N ARG A 423 -1.44 2.32 24.22
CA ARG A 423 -0.68 1.20 24.79
C ARG A 423 0.68 1.03 24.11
N LEU A 424 0.70 1.13 22.77
CA LEU A 424 1.91 0.99 21.98
C LEU A 424 2.91 2.12 22.25
N LEU A 425 2.45 3.38 22.23
CA LEU A 425 3.31 4.55 22.46
C LEU A 425 3.89 4.57 23.89
N ASP A 426 3.09 4.19 24.88
CA ASP A 426 3.56 4.04 26.27
C ASP A 426 4.62 2.95 26.41
N ALA A 427 4.43 1.81 25.74
CA ALA A 427 5.40 0.73 25.73
C ALA A 427 6.72 1.12 25.06
N ILE A 428 6.65 1.86 23.93
CA ILE A 428 7.81 2.39 23.23
C ILE A 428 8.59 3.32 24.17
N ASP A 429 7.94 4.31 24.81
CA ASP A 429 8.59 5.21 25.74
C ASP A 429 9.22 4.50 26.93
N LYS A 430 8.52 3.50 27.48
CA LYS A 430 9.05 2.67 28.58
C LYS A 430 10.27 1.86 28.16
N GLN A 431 10.30 1.34 26.94
CA GLN A 431 11.37 0.46 26.47
C GLN A 431 12.64 1.19 26.05
N VAL A 432 12.51 2.26 25.25
CA VAL A 432 13.68 2.95 24.67
C VAL A 432 13.97 4.30 25.31
N GLY A 433 13.04 4.83 26.10
CA GLY A 433 13.07 6.16 26.72
C GLY A 433 12.28 7.20 25.91
N LYS A 434 11.63 8.13 26.63
CA LYS A 434 10.82 9.18 26.01
C LYS A 434 11.64 10.00 25.01
N GLY A 435 11.07 10.18 23.79
CA GLY A 435 11.73 10.92 22.72
C GLY A 435 12.95 10.21 22.09
N GLN A 436 13.17 8.92 22.35
CA GLN A 436 14.25 8.12 21.76
C GLN A 436 13.81 7.27 20.58
N ALA A 437 12.52 7.20 20.28
CA ALA A 437 11.96 6.58 19.10
C ALA A 437 11.49 7.64 18.11
N LEU A 438 11.65 7.38 16.81
CA LEU A 438 11.00 8.09 15.71
C LEU A 438 9.77 7.27 15.29
N VAL A 439 8.62 7.88 15.31
CA VAL A 439 7.36 7.25 14.88
C VAL A 439 6.76 8.05 13.74
N PHE A 440 6.32 7.38 12.68
CA PHE A 440 5.39 7.96 11.71
C PHE A 440 4.13 7.10 11.63
N LEU A 441 2.98 7.75 11.41
CA LEU A 441 1.70 7.10 11.15
C LEU A 441 1.11 7.62 9.85
N THR A 442 0.67 6.70 9.00
CA THR A 442 -0.03 6.99 7.73
C THR A 442 -1.02 5.88 7.41
N ALA A 443 -1.63 5.92 6.23
CA ALA A 443 -2.42 4.84 5.67
C ALA A 443 -1.88 4.41 4.29
N ASP A 444 -2.21 3.21 3.86
CA ASP A 444 -1.86 2.66 2.54
C ASP A 444 -2.84 3.11 1.43
N HIS A 445 -4.01 3.56 1.79
CA HIS A 445 -5.06 4.23 1.00
C HIS A 445 -6.18 4.66 1.96
N ALA A 446 -7.13 5.46 1.46
CA ALA A 446 -8.39 5.71 2.12
C ALA A 446 -9.53 4.96 1.38
N ALA A 447 -10.79 5.36 1.51
CA ALA A 447 -11.92 4.75 0.81
C ALA A 447 -13.09 5.73 0.65
N ASP A 448 -13.91 5.50 -0.38
CA ASP A 448 -15.14 6.25 -0.59
C ASP A 448 -16.26 5.82 0.37
N GLN A 449 -17.36 6.54 0.34
CA GLN A 449 -18.61 6.14 0.97
C GLN A 449 -19.18 4.89 0.28
N ALA A 450 -19.93 4.08 1.03
CA ALA A 450 -20.67 2.98 0.44
C ALA A 450 -21.63 3.47 -0.65
N ALA A 451 -21.76 2.73 -1.77
CA ALA A 451 -22.62 3.12 -2.89
C ALA A 451 -24.08 3.40 -2.44
N GLY A 452 -24.62 2.56 -1.55
CA GLY A 452 -25.97 2.76 -1.01
C GLY A 452 -26.09 3.98 -0.09
N PHE A 453 -25.00 4.38 0.59
CA PHE A 453 -24.97 5.64 1.34
C PHE A 453 -25.08 6.84 0.39
N LEU A 454 -24.30 6.86 -0.69
CA LEU A 454 -24.35 7.93 -1.69
C LEU A 454 -25.74 8.05 -2.30
N GLU A 455 -26.35 6.93 -2.69
CA GLU A 455 -27.71 6.86 -3.24
C GLU A 455 -28.76 7.40 -2.26
N ALA A 456 -28.73 6.95 -1.00
CA ALA A 456 -29.68 7.38 0.04
C ALA A 456 -29.62 8.90 0.30
N HIS A 457 -28.43 9.51 0.12
CA HIS A 457 -28.20 10.93 0.31
C HIS A 457 -28.28 11.74 -0.99
N ARG A 458 -28.67 11.10 -2.12
CA ARG A 458 -28.75 11.74 -3.45
C ARG A 458 -27.43 12.34 -3.93
N LEU A 459 -26.33 11.73 -3.52
CA LEU A 459 -24.98 12.07 -3.98
C LEU A 459 -24.65 11.25 -5.23
N PRO A 460 -23.84 11.78 -6.16
CA PRO A 460 -23.42 11.02 -7.32
C PRO A 460 -22.51 9.85 -6.90
N GLY A 461 -22.82 8.66 -7.41
CA GLY A 461 -22.03 7.44 -7.11
C GLY A 461 -22.84 6.17 -7.32
N GLY A 462 -22.19 5.04 -7.16
CA GLY A 462 -22.80 3.73 -7.32
C GLY A 462 -21.80 2.60 -7.51
N GLY A 463 -22.31 1.42 -7.81
CA GLY A 463 -21.50 0.25 -8.16
C GLY A 463 -21.41 0.05 -9.68
N LEU A 464 -20.20 -0.10 -10.21
CA LEU A 464 -19.98 -0.50 -11.60
C LEU A 464 -19.66 -1.99 -11.66
N GLY A 465 -20.56 -2.77 -12.30
CA GLY A 465 -20.39 -4.21 -12.43
C GLY A 465 -19.18 -4.56 -13.31
N VAL A 466 -18.16 -5.16 -12.71
CA VAL A 466 -16.91 -5.54 -13.40
C VAL A 466 -17.17 -6.55 -14.52
N THR A 467 -17.93 -7.60 -14.25
CA THR A 467 -18.26 -8.63 -15.24
C THR A 467 -19.09 -8.09 -16.42
N PRO A 468 -20.20 -7.34 -16.20
CA PRO A 468 -20.92 -6.71 -17.29
C PRO A 468 -20.08 -5.78 -18.16
N LEU A 469 -19.17 -5.00 -17.54
CA LEU A 469 -18.27 -4.11 -18.27
C LEU A 469 -17.29 -4.89 -19.14
N ARG A 470 -16.58 -5.88 -18.57
CA ARG A 470 -15.69 -6.78 -19.31
C ARG A 470 -16.41 -7.42 -20.51
N ASP A 471 -17.59 -7.97 -20.29
CA ASP A 471 -18.36 -8.64 -21.34
C ASP A 471 -18.83 -7.66 -22.43
N SER A 472 -19.09 -6.38 -22.07
CA SER A 472 -19.40 -5.33 -23.05
C SER A 472 -18.22 -5.06 -23.97
N VAL A 473 -17.00 -4.90 -23.41
CA VAL A 473 -15.76 -4.71 -24.17
C VAL A 473 -15.47 -5.95 -25.04
N GLN A 474 -15.57 -7.16 -24.48
CA GLN A 474 -15.37 -8.41 -25.21
C GLN A 474 -16.33 -8.52 -26.41
N ARG A 475 -17.64 -8.23 -26.24
CA ARG A 475 -18.61 -8.23 -27.35
C ARG A 475 -18.28 -7.18 -28.42
N ALA A 476 -17.80 -6.02 -28.02
CA ALA A 476 -17.40 -4.97 -28.96
C ALA A 476 -16.21 -5.42 -29.84
N LEU A 477 -15.20 -6.05 -29.23
CA LEU A 477 -14.04 -6.59 -29.95
C LEU A 477 -14.44 -7.74 -30.89
N VAL A 478 -15.37 -8.60 -30.48
CA VAL A 478 -15.93 -9.65 -31.37
C VAL A 478 -16.64 -9.03 -32.59
N ARG A 479 -17.38 -7.94 -32.42
CA ARG A 479 -18.01 -7.22 -33.56
C ARG A 479 -16.99 -6.59 -34.49
N LEU A 480 -15.90 -6.05 -33.97
CA LEU A 480 -14.87 -5.38 -34.76
C LEU A 480 -13.93 -6.35 -35.50
N HIS A 481 -13.52 -7.42 -34.83
CA HIS A 481 -12.43 -8.29 -35.28
C HIS A 481 -12.81 -9.75 -35.47
N GLY A 482 -14.11 -10.08 -35.27
CA GLY A 482 -14.64 -11.45 -35.38
C GLY A 482 -14.50 -12.27 -34.11
N PRO A 483 -14.92 -13.55 -34.15
CA PRO A 483 -14.94 -14.40 -32.97
C PRO A 483 -13.55 -14.67 -32.40
N GLY A 484 -13.46 -14.73 -31.06
CA GLY A 484 -12.24 -14.99 -30.31
C GLY A 484 -12.37 -14.52 -28.86
N GLN A 485 -11.52 -15.05 -27.99
CA GLN A 485 -11.35 -14.55 -26.62
C GLN A 485 -10.32 -13.41 -26.65
N TRP A 486 -10.82 -12.18 -26.74
CA TRP A 486 -9.97 -10.98 -26.87
C TRP A 486 -9.40 -10.52 -25.53
N ILE A 487 -10.14 -10.73 -24.44
CA ILE A 487 -9.75 -10.34 -23.08
C ILE A 487 -9.39 -11.61 -22.30
N LEU A 488 -8.16 -11.65 -21.78
CA LEU A 488 -7.67 -12.73 -20.91
C LEU A 488 -8.03 -12.48 -19.46
N ASP A 489 -7.86 -11.22 -19.01
CA ASP A 489 -8.20 -10.82 -17.66
C ASP A 489 -8.68 -9.36 -17.61
N PHE A 490 -9.42 -9.04 -16.54
CA PHE A 490 -9.99 -7.72 -16.31
C PHE A 490 -9.99 -7.44 -14.80
N GLU A 491 -8.90 -6.86 -14.31
CA GLU A 491 -8.65 -6.71 -12.88
C GLU A 491 -7.93 -5.39 -12.57
N ASN A 492 -8.17 -4.80 -11.41
CA ASN A 492 -7.54 -3.56 -10.94
C ASN A 492 -7.74 -2.37 -11.91
N GLN A 493 -8.93 -2.24 -12.50
CA GLN A 493 -9.22 -1.21 -13.51
C GLN A 493 -8.30 -1.31 -14.74
N GLN A 494 -7.88 -2.54 -15.09
CA GLN A 494 -7.00 -2.82 -16.21
C GLN A 494 -7.55 -3.96 -17.08
N VAL A 495 -7.31 -3.87 -18.38
CA VAL A 495 -7.70 -4.87 -19.38
C VAL A 495 -6.46 -5.58 -19.90
N TYR A 496 -6.44 -6.90 -19.81
CA TYR A 496 -5.37 -7.74 -20.36
C TYR A 496 -5.81 -8.37 -21.66
N LEU A 497 -5.23 -7.94 -22.78
CA LEU A 497 -5.57 -8.43 -24.11
C LEU A 497 -4.87 -9.75 -24.43
N ASN A 498 -5.55 -10.59 -25.24
CA ASN A 498 -4.97 -11.78 -25.82
C ASN A 498 -4.03 -11.42 -26.97
N ARG A 499 -2.76 -11.17 -26.66
CA ARG A 499 -1.74 -10.76 -27.61
C ARG A 499 -1.41 -11.82 -28.64
N ASP A 500 -1.58 -13.12 -28.29
CA ASP A 500 -1.41 -14.23 -29.23
C ASP A 500 -2.49 -14.22 -30.31
N LEU A 501 -3.75 -13.98 -29.91
CA LEU A 501 -4.86 -13.82 -30.84
C LEU A 501 -4.65 -12.59 -31.75
N LEU A 502 -4.15 -11.47 -31.21
CA LEU A 502 -3.81 -10.28 -32.01
C LEU A 502 -2.76 -10.63 -33.09
N THR A 503 -1.70 -11.33 -32.70
CA THR A 503 -0.66 -11.79 -33.60
C THR A 503 -1.22 -12.71 -34.68
N GLN A 504 -2.03 -13.71 -34.30
CA GLN A 504 -2.68 -14.63 -35.22
C GLN A 504 -3.58 -13.91 -36.24
N LYS A 505 -4.29 -12.87 -35.79
CA LYS A 505 -5.18 -12.04 -36.63
C LYS A 505 -4.43 -10.94 -37.39
N LYS A 506 -3.11 -10.81 -37.21
CA LYS A 506 -2.27 -9.76 -37.81
C LYS A 506 -2.74 -8.34 -37.46
N LEU A 507 -3.20 -8.14 -36.21
CA LEU A 507 -3.65 -6.86 -35.71
C LEU A 507 -2.51 -6.18 -34.92
N GLU A 508 -2.37 -4.89 -35.11
CA GLU A 508 -1.40 -4.07 -34.38
C GLU A 508 -1.88 -3.84 -32.93
N LEU A 509 -1.04 -4.17 -31.95
CA LEU A 509 -1.37 -4.07 -30.53
C LEU A 509 -1.83 -2.65 -30.13
N ALA A 510 -1.06 -1.62 -30.51
CA ALA A 510 -1.39 -0.23 -30.18
C ALA A 510 -2.76 0.20 -30.72
N LYS A 511 -3.12 -0.26 -31.93
CA LYS A 511 -4.42 0.02 -32.52
C LYS A 511 -5.55 -0.59 -31.69
N VAL A 512 -5.44 -1.88 -31.34
CA VAL A 512 -6.50 -2.57 -30.55
C VAL A 512 -6.57 -2.01 -29.12
N GLN A 513 -5.43 -1.66 -28.50
CA GLN A 513 -5.41 -0.98 -27.22
C GLN A 513 -6.19 0.35 -27.25
N ASN A 514 -6.00 1.16 -28.31
CA ASN A 514 -6.71 2.43 -28.47
C ASN A 514 -8.21 2.22 -28.76
N GLU A 515 -8.57 1.19 -29.52
CA GLU A 515 -9.98 0.81 -29.72
C GLU A 515 -10.65 0.42 -28.39
N VAL A 516 -9.98 -0.37 -27.55
CA VAL A 516 -10.48 -0.72 -26.22
C VAL A 516 -10.61 0.50 -25.30
N ALA A 517 -9.62 1.39 -25.32
CA ALA A 517 -9.68 2.63 -24.56
C ALA A 517 -10.89 3.49 -24.99
N GLU A 518 -11.16 3.57 -26.31
CA GLU A 518 -12.35 4.28 -26.82
C GLU A 518 -13.65 3.60 -26.43
N ILE A 519 -13.74 2.28 -26.51
CA ILE A 519 -14.92 1.51 -26.07
C ILE A 519 -15.21 1.75 -24.58
N LEU A 520 -14.16 1.79 -23.75
CA LEU A 520 -14.29 2.07 -22.32
C LEU A 520 -14.77 3.50 -22.05
N ARG A 521 -14.20 4.49 -22.74
CA ARG A 521 -14.63 5.91 -22.58
C ARG A 521 -16.10 6.15 -22.94
N GLN A 522 -16.66 5.29 -23.80
CA GLN A 522 -18.08 5.35 -24.16
C GLN A 522 -18.99 4.62 -23.15
N GLN A 523 -18.42 3.88 -22.19
CA GLN A 523 -19.22 3.26 -21.14
C GLN A 523 -19.62 4.32 -20.09
N PRO A 524 -20.82 4.22 -19.51
CA PRO A 524 -21.22 5.09 -18.42
C PRO A 524 -20.26 4.92 -17.24
N HIS A 525 -20.01 6.02 -16.53
CA HIS A 525 -19.22 6.06 -15.30
C HIS A 525 -17.73 5.73 -15.45
N ILE A 526 -17.20 5.76 -16.67
CA ILE A 526 -15.76 5.76 -16.94
C ILE A 526 -15.32 7.21 -17.17
N ALA A 527 -14.47 7.72 -16.29
CA ALA A 527 -13.93 9.08 -16.39
C ALA A 527 -12.81 9.17 -17.42
N GLN A 528 -11.97 8.14 -17.50
CA GLN A 528 -10.84 8.07 -18.41
C GLN A 528 -10.46 6.63 -18.73
N ALA A 529 -9.96 6.40 -19.94
CA ALA A 529 -9.26 5.18 -20.31
C ALA A 529 -8.09 5.53 -21.24
N ILE A 530 -6.94 4.86 -21.05
CA ILE A 530 -5.70 5.11 -21.78
C ILE A 530 -5.00 3.80 -22.11
N SER A 531 -4.41 3.72 -23.31
CA SER A 531 -3.65 2.57 -23.74
C SER A 531 -2.26 2.51 -23.09
N ALA A 532 -1.76 1.31 -22.81
CA ALA A 532 -0.40 1.09 -22.32
C ALA A 532 0.65 1.69 -23.27
N THR A 533 0.41 1.64 -24.59
CA THR A 533 1.29 2.24 -25.58
C THR A 533 1.37 3.75 -25.45
N ASP A 534 0.25 4.43 -25.21
CA ASP A 534 0.24 5.89 -25.05
C ASP A 534 0.83 6.30 -23.70
N LEU A 535 0.61 5.53 -22.62
CA LEU A 535 1.27 5.76 -21.32
C LEU A 535 2.80 5.73 -21.44
N GLN A 536 3.34 4.81 -22.25
CA GLN A 536 4.79 4.68 -22.43
C GLN A 536 5.41 5.72 -23.38
N ARG A 537 4.64 6.23 -24.33
CA ARG A 537 5.15 7.15 -25.37
C ARG A 537 5.12 8.62 -24.98
N ASN A 538 4.28 8.98 -24.01
CA ASN A 538 4.02 10.36 -23.65
C ASN A 538 4.46 10.65 -22.21
N ALA A 539 4.81 11.92 -21.94
CA ALA A 539 5.00 12.42 -20.59
C ALA A 539 3.68 12.95 -20.02
N TRP A 540 3.36 12.58 -18.80
CA TRP A 540 2.12 12.92 -18.12
C TRP A 540 2.41 13.66 -16.81
N PRO A 541 2.62 15.00 -16.85
CA PRO A 541 3.04 15.74 -15.67
C PRO A 541 1.95 15.99 -14.65
N VAL A 542 0.66 15.93 -15.07
CA VAL A 542 -0.50 16.25 -14.21
C VAL A 542 -1.74 15.42 -14.58
N GLY A 543 -2.73 15.43 -13.69
CA GLY A 543 -4.07 14.86 -13.91
C GLY A 543 -4.12 13.34 -13.85
N LEU A 544 -5.25 12.77 -14.25
CA LEU A 544 -5.50 11.32 -14.17
C LEU A 544 -4.47 10.47 -14.92
N SER A 545 -3.98 10.96 -16.05
CA SER A 545 -2.95 10.25 -16.81
C SER A 545 -1.61 10.15 -16.07
N MET A 546 -1.27 11.15 -15.24
CA MET A 546 -0.10 11.08 -14.35
C MET A 546 -0.28 9.97 -13.31
N TYR A 547 -1.45 9.90 -12.68
CA TYR A 547 -1.74 8.83 -11.72
C TYR A 547 -1.66 7.45 -12.35
N GLN A 548 -2.22 7.30 -13.57
CA GLN A 548 -2.15 6.05 -14.34
C GLN A 548 -0.70 5.70 -14.76
N ALA A 549 0.09 6.68 -15.20
CA ALA A 549 1.50 6.47 -15.57
C ALA A 549 2.36 6.06 -14.37
N ASN A 550 2.14 6.68 -13.20
CA ASN A 550 2.83 6.34 -11.97
C ASN A 550 2.42 4.94 -11.44
N GLY A 551 1.19 4.49 -11.73
CA GLY A 551 0.71 3.15 -11.40
C GLY A 551 1.10 2.06 -12.39
N PHE A 552 1.66 2.42 -13.56
CA PHE A 552 1.89 1.51 -14.67
C PHE A 552 3.31 0.95 -14.69
N TYR A 553 3.43 -0.38 -14.63
CA TYR A 553 4.67 -1.11 -14.86
C TYR A 553 4.47 -2.13 -15.99
N ALA A 554 5.06 -1.87 -17.15
CA ALA A 554 4.79 -2.57 -18.41
C ALA A 554 4.79 -4.10 -18.36
N PRO A 555 5.69 -4.79 -17.61
CA PRO A 555 5.68 -6.25 -17.53
C PRO A 555 4.44 -6.83 -16.84
N ARG A 556 3.82 -6.11 -15.88
CA ARG A 556 2.72 -6.61 -15.05
C ARG A 556 1.38 -5.95 -15.31
N SER A 557 1.39 -4.69 -15.73
CA SER A 557 0.15 -3.94 -15.98
C SER A 557 -0.59 -4.42 -17.22
N GLY A 558 -1.90 -4.13 -17.26
CA GLY A 558 -2.78 -4.41 -18.39
C GLY A 558 -2.44 -3.62 -19.65
N ASP A 559 -3.12 -3.94 -20.72
CA ASP A 559 -2.97 -3.30 -22.04
C ASP A 559 -3.71 -1.96 -22.15
N VAL A 560 -4.77 -1.79 -21.34
CA VAL A 560 -5.53 -0.55 -21.20
C VAL A 560 -5.85 -0.34 -19.73
N LEU A 561 -5.63 0.87 -19.23
CA LEU A 561 -5.98 1.29 -17.88
C LEU A 561 -7.15 2.25 -17.95
N PHE A 562 -8.10 2.13 -17.01
CA PHE A 562 -9.22 3.06 -16.92
C PHE A 562 -9.40 3.57 -15.49
N VAL A 563 -10.11 4.68 -15.35
CA VAL A 563 -10.50 5.30 -14.08
C VAL A 563 -12.00 5.51 -14.11
N MET A 564 -12.67 5.11 -13.05
CA MET A 564 -14.10 5.33 -12.88
C MET A 564 -14.40 6.78 -12.48
N SER A 565 -15.61 7.22 -12.73
CA SER A 565 -16.10 8.54 -12.27
C SER A 565 -16.11 8.62 -10.74
N PRO A 566 -15.99 9.82 -10.15
CA PRO A 566 -16.02 9.97 -8.69
C PRO A 566 -17.28 9.35 -8.08
N GLY A 567 -17.13 8.68 -6.94
CA GLY A 567 -18.22 7.99 -6.24
C GLY A 567 -18.61 6.64 -6.82
N TRP A 568 -17.95 6.16 -7.91
CA TRP A 568 -18.24 4.86 -8.50
C TRP A 568 -17.20 3.83 -8.07
N LEU A 569 -17.70 2.68 -7.59
CA LEU A 569 -16.90 1.58 -7.03
C LEU A 569 -16.97 0.35 -7.93
N GLU A 570 -15.89 -0.43 -7.98
CA GLU A 570 -15.92 -1.77 -8.59
C GLU A 570 -16.87 -2.69 -7.83
N ALA A 571 -17.79 -3.32 -8.55
CA ALA A 571 -18.81 -4.18 -7.95
C ALA A 571 -18.74 -5.59 -8.54
N TYR A 572 -18.21 -6.54 -7.78
CA TYR A 572 -18.15 -7.95 -8.15
C TYR A 572 -19.48 -8.67 -7.89
N SER A 573 -20.28 -8.18 -6.95
CA SER A 573 -21.61 -8.72 -6.58
C SER A 573 -22.77 -7.88 -7.13
N TYR A 574 -22.58 -7.27 -8.30
CA TYR A 574 -23.60 -6.44 -8.95
C TYR A 574 -24.92 -7.20 -9.21
N PRO A 575 -26.12 -6.59 -9.05
CA PRO A 575 -26.36 -5.17 -8.74
C PRO A 575 -26.35 -4.79 -7.25
N VAL A 576 -26.24 -5.73 -6.34
CA VAL A 576 -26.26 -5.45 -4.89
C VAL A 576 -24.83 -5.15 -4.43
N VAL A 577 -24.58 -3.89 -4.06
CA VAL A 577 -23.28 -3.43 -3.56
C VAL A 577 -23.44 -3.07 -2.09
N LYS A 578 -22.71 -3.78 -1.24
CA LYS A 578 -22.69 -3.55 0.20
C LYS A 578 -21.27 -3.19 0.66
N GLY A 579 -21.17 -2.40 1.73
CA GLY A 579 -19.91 -1.88 2.21
C GLY A 579 -19.24 -0.91 1.23
N THR A 580 -17.94 -0.78 1.32
CA THR A 580 -17.14 0.07 0.43
C THR A 580 -15.93 -0.65 -0.14
N THR A 581 -15.26 -0.01 -1.08
CA THR A 581 -13.94 -0.41 -1.59
C THR A 581 -13.14 0.83 -1.97
N HIS A 582 -11.96 0.62 -2.47
CA HIS A 582 -10.97 1.63 -2.85
C HIS A 582 -10.30 1.24 -4.17
N GLY A 583 -9.33 2.00 -4.65
CA GLY A 583 -8.61 1.77 -5.91
C GLY A 583 -8.73 2.92 -6.89
N ALA A 584 -9.40 4.02 -6.49
CA ALA A 584 -9.60 5.19 -7.33
C ALA A 584 -8.45 6.22 -7.17
N SER A 585 -8.37 7.14 -8.13
CA SER A 585 -7.42 8.27 -8.11
C SER A 585 -7.98 9.54 -7.44
N TRP A 586 -9.18 9.45 -6.88
CA TRP A 586 -9.88 10.59 -6.28
C TRP A 586 -9.48 10.81 -4.82
N ALA A 587 -9.67 12.03 -4.34
CA ALA A 587 -9.20 12.43 -3.01
C ALA A 587 -9.72 11.55 -1.87
N TYR A 588 -10.92 10.97 -2.00
CA TYR A 588 -11.47 10.08 -0.98
C TYR A 588 -10.66 8.77 -0.79
N ASP A 589 -9.88 8.34 -1.81
CA ASP A 589 -8.96 7.19 -1.72
C ASP A 589 -7.51 7.63 -1.55
N THR A 590 -7.12 8.80 -2.07
CA THR A 590 -5.72 9.22 -2.08
C THR A 590 -5.31 10.05 -0.87
N HIS A 591 -6.25 10.77 -0.22
CA HIS A 591 -5.96 11.64 0.91
C HIS A 591 -5.92 10.85 2.22
N VAL A 592 -4.72 10.72 2.77
CA VAL A 592 -4.42 9.91 3.96
C VAL A 592 -3.75 10.74 5.05
N PRO A 593 -3.85 10.34 6.33
CA PRO A 593 -3.11 11.02 7.40
C PRO A 593 -1.60 10.84 7.23
N LEU A 594 -0.82 11.83 7.69
CA LEU A 594 0.63 11.69 7.89
C LEU A 594 1.03 12.43 9.17
N LEU A 595 1.34 11.64 10.19
CA LEU A 595 1.73 12.11 11.51
C LEU A 595 3.16 11.67 11.82
N TRP A 596 3.96 12.56 12.40
CA TRP A 596 5.32 12.27 12.87
C TRP A 596 5.42 12.55 14.36
N TRP A 597 6.12 11.71 15.12
CA TRP A 597 6.26 11.89 16.57
C TRP A 597 7.60 11.34 17.09
N GLY A 598 8.11 11.96 18.14
CA GLY A 598 9.22 11.45 18.93
C GLY A 598 10.58 12.08 18.60
N TRP A 599 11.58 11.28 18.23
CA TRP A 599 12.98 11.69 18.06
C TRP A 599 13.14 12.89 17.13
N HIS A 600 13.56 14.02 17.71
CA HIS A 600 13.80 15.30 17.02
C HIS A 600 12.60 15.83 16.21
N VAL A 601 11.41 15.29 16.40
CA VAL A 601 10.19 15.84 15.82
C VAL A 601 9.70 16.99 16.70
N LYS A 602 9.55 18.18 16.13
CA LYS A 602 8.94 19.33 16.79
C LYS A 602 7.45 19.31 16.57
N HIS A 603 6.69 19.71 17.58
CA HIS A 603 5.26 19.91 17.42
C HIS A 603 4.96 20.97 16.36
N GLY A 604 4.00 20.69 15.49
CA GLY A 604 3.54 21.59 14.44
C GLY A 604 2.58 20.92 13.47
N GLU A 605 2.13 21.71 12.52
CA GLU A 605 1.26 21.27 11.42
C GLU A 605 1.65 21.97 10.13
N SER A 606 1.34 21.38 8.98
CA SER A 606 1.54 21.95 7.66
C SER A 606 0.41 21.58 6.73
N ALA A 607 -0.11 22.58 6.02
CA ALA A 607 -1.11 22.41 4.96
C ALA A 607 -0.46 22.24 3.57
N GLU A 608 0.88 22.15 3.48
CA GLU A 608 1.58 21.89 2.24
C GLU A 608 1.23 20.50 1.72
N GLU A 609 0.92 20.40 0.42
CA GLU A 609 0.66 19.11 -0.22
C GLU A 609 1.96 18.29 -0.30
N VAL A 610 1.93 17.13 0.34
CA VAL A 610 3.02 16.16 0.34
C VAL A 610 2.55 14.81 -0.22
N LYS A 611 3.49 13.98 -0.63
CA LYS A 611 3.18 12.69 -1.23
C LYS A 611 3.61 11.56 -0.30
N ILE A 612 2.91 10.47 -0.36
CA ILE A 612 3.21 9.28 0.43
C ILE A 612 4.64 8.76 0.18
N VAL A 613 5.17 8.94 -1.02
CA VAL A 613 6.53 8.55 -1.40
C VAL A 613 7.62 9.39 -0.72
N ASP A 614 7.25 10.51 -0.07
CA ASP A 614 8.19 11.40 0.63
C ASP A 614 8.58 10.87 2.04
N ILE A 615 7.87 9.84 2.53
CA ILE A 615 8.12 9.25 3.86
C ILE A 615 9.49 8.56 3.92
N ALA A 616 9.78 7.65 2.99
CA ALA A 616 11.03 6.88 3.03
C ALA A 616 12.29 7.77 2.97
N PRO A 617 12.40 8.75 2.05
CA PRO A 617 13.56 9.65 2.05
C PRO A 617 13.62 10.54 3.29
N THR A 618 12.50 10.90 3.92
CA THR A 618 12.47 11.63 5.20
C THR A 618 13.07 10.78 6.32
N VAL A 619 12.66 9.50 6.42
CA VAL A 619 13.25 8.55 7.38
C VAL A 619 14.76 8.37 7.11
N ALA A 620 15.17 8.27 5.84
CA ALA A 620 16.59 8.18 5.48
C ALA A 620 17.40 9.37 5.99
N ARG A 621 16.85 10.58 5.94
CA ARG A 621 17.48 11.79 6.50
C ARG A 621 17.62 11.74 8.02
N TYR A 622 16.57 11.33 8.74
CA TYR A 622 16.66 11.13 10.19
C TYR A 622 17.72 10.08 10.58
N LEU A 623 17.87 9.06 9.76
CA LEU A 623 18.81 7.97 9.98
C LEU A 623 20.22 8.27 9.43
N HIS A 624 20.41 9.32 8.66
CA HIS A 624 21.67 9.61 7.94
C HIS A 624 22.16 8.39 7.15
N ILE A 625 21.26 7.80 6.35
CA ILE A 625 21.54 6.63 5.50
C ILE A 625 21.15 6.94 4.05
N GLN A 626 21.49 6.00 3.15
CA GLN A 626 21.06 6.04 1.76
C GLN A 626 19.54 5.90 1.67
N GLU A 627 18.94 6.61 0.73
CA GLU A 627 17.55 6.42 0.32
C GLU A 627 17.38 5.09 -0.43
N PRO A 628 16.16 4.48 -0.44
CA PRO A 628 15.91 3.26 -1.21
C PRO A 628 16.30 3.39 -2.69
N SER A 629 16.72 2.29 -3.30
CA SER A 629 17.33 2.27 -4.65
C SER A 629 16.44 2.85 -5.76
N GLY A 630 15.11 2.77 -5.60
CA GLY A 630 14.13 3.33 -6.54
C GLY A 630 13.48 4.64 -6.07
N CYS A 631 13.97 5.24 -4.99
CA CYS A 631 13.34 6.41 -4.37
C CYS A 631 13.21 7.59 -5.35
N SER A 632 12.02 8.15 -5.43
CA SER A 632 11.68 9.33 -6.23
C SER A 632 11.01 10.43 -5.41
N GLY A 633 10.72 10.16 -4.13
CA GLY A 633 10.17 11.11 -3.18
C GLY A 633 11.20 12.16 -2.73
N VAL A 634 10.73 13.20 -2.08
CA VAL A 634 11.54 14.31 -1.57
C VAL A 634 11.45 14.36 -0.05
N PRO A 635 12.57 14.47 0.69
CA PRO A 635 12.53 14.58 2.15
C PRO A 635 11.74 15.79 2.63
N LEU A 636 10.83 15.59 3.56
CA LEU A 636 9.95 16.61 4.14
C LEU A 636 10.75 17.56 5.04
N GLN A 637 11.01 18.76 4.55
CA GLN A 637 11.93 19.71 5.22
C GLN A 637 11.37 20.28 6.53
N GLU A 638 10.06 20.44 6.64
CA GLU A 638 9.42 21.06 7.81
C GLU A 638 9.55 20.18 9.06
N VAL A 639 9.34 18.88 8.91
CA VAL A 639 9.47 17.93 10.03
C VAL A 639 10.94 17.67 10.41
N LEU A 640 11.89 17.92 9.48
CA LEU A 640 13.34 17.76 9.72
C LEU A 640 14.00 18.96 10.41
N ARG A 641 13.32 20.10 10.55
CA ARG A 641 13.79 21.34 11.20
C ARG A 641 13.55 21.32 12.70
#